data_5f60104e87d1f1c8cd3cfcd6bdbec437
#
_entry.id   5f60104e87d1f1c8cd3cfcd6bdbec437
#
_cell.length_a   1.000
_cell.length_b   1.000
_cell.length_c   1.000
_cell.angle_alpha   90.00
_cell.angle_beta   90.00
_cell.angle_gamma   90.00
#
_symmetry.space_group_name_H-M   'P 1'
#
loop_
_entity.id
_entity.type
_entity.pdbx_description
1 polymer ?
#
loop_
_entity_poly.entity_id
_entity_poly.type
_entity_poly.pdbx_seq_one_letter_code
_entity_poly.pdbx_strand_id
1 'polypeptide(L)'
;MSYWILAVLVASSIVVFEGTVAWWIVPLFIIIVAWKRGHEAWKRVVGVVLCIAVGLRLFLYVREVTHPSFMVDDAIHGQLVLNPNQLKVNGDLVTGTATLEAGTKHEKVFFYYVLESESEQQAFLQLHEVVRISVEGTIEEIEHARNKGNFDAKNYYLSLGVLHALKVERMNSSMKSAPGFWSFVEYLRSQLLQVVHAQKDSRIKQYTGALLLADRTGFSEEEWEQYKQLGLLHLLAISGLHISLMVACLERLSWRIGITREKTRGLLVLFVVLYGFVIGWNISGTRAIGMVVFAAVSKPFIKKRRSTQMDCLLWMAIASILLWPGILLNVAFQLSYGLTAIIIFLSKWQRAVLPRIRADLWVPIGMSLIALPLLCQYFFYWNALSILLTALFSMLFEMLLFPLLTAYLVAVLFGLGSLIDLLKTFGEFILSGVSRTLTFCQQLSFTKFTLGIWDKWEVVLFLTILIVVGILFERRKMTIKKGVLSILAILALLIEVPYHWETELVMVDVGQGDSILLLAPGWNQATLIDTGGLSDFKQKEAWRHRKKKDQGITTVVPALQAEGLSELSQVMLSHGDEDHVGNLKTIAKHINIHQLIIGKGMEKIPLMQEMKKKYPKIQWRLVLAGDEWKWNETTWKVLWPKGLSHAENEDSILALVTVMKQTILLTGDASEKVEEAVVKNNPHLQFSILKVGHHGSRTSSGEALLKLVQPRLAFISCGKHNHYGHPNPETLARLKATGAIIFRTDQDGQIRLRFTTEKLEVTTMLTKRKKELKQ
;
A
#
# COMPACT_ATOMS: atom_id res chain seq x y z
N MET A 1 33.57 4.90 -6.78
CA MET A 1 32.74 5.95 -7.44
C MET A 1 31.59 5.37 -8.27
N SER A 2 31.79 4.35 -9.12
CA SER A 2 30.77 3.82 -10.03
C SER A 2 29.58 3.10 -9.36
N TYR A 3 29.76 2.48 -8.21
CA TYR A 3 28.70 1.75 -7.52
C TYR A 3 27.73 2.64 -6.75
N TRP A 4 28.19 3.78 -6.23
CA TRP A 4 27.36 4.76 -5.55
C TRP A 4 26.35 5.40 -6.50
N ILE A 5 26.87 5.92 -7.60
CA ILE A 5 26.02 6.51 -8.65
C ILE A 5 25.00 5.47 -9.12
N LEU A 6 25.42 4.22 -9.20
CA LEU A 6 24.62 3.11 -9.67
C LEU A 6 23.50 2.72 -8.68
N ALA A 7 23.81 2.57 -7.37
CA ALA A 7 22.82 2.23 -6.35
C ALA A 7 21.78 3.34 -6.19
N VAL A 8 22.20 4.59 -6.30
CA VAL A 8 21.33 5.76 -6.24
C VAL A 8 20.50 5.90 -7.51
N LEU A 9 21.06 5.64 -8.69
CA LEU A 9 20.32 5.64 -9.97
C LEU A 9 19.25 4.54 -9.98
N VAL A 10 19.51 3.36 -9.42
CA VAL A 10 18.51 2.29 -9.31
C VAL A 10 17.40 2.70 -8.35
N ALA A 11 17.75 3.23 -7.17
CA ALA A 11 16.75 3.72 -6.22
C ALA A 11 15.92 4.87 -6.81
N SER A 12 16.57 5.82 -7.50
CA SER A 12 15.89 6.95 -8.15
C SER A 12 15.00 6.52 -9.31
N SER A 13 15.43 5.54 -10.10
CA SER A 13 14.63 5.09 -11.26
C SER A 13 13.33 4.41 -10.82
N ILE A 14 13.34 3.72 -9.69
CA ILE A 14 12.15 3.07 -9.14
C ILE A 14 11.14 4.12 -8.67
N VAL A 15 11.60 5.19 -8.03
CA VAL A 15 10.72 6.24 -7.45
C VAL A 15 10.30 7.29 -8.47
N VAL A 16 11.20 7.69 -9.36
CA VAL A 16 10.96 8.80 -10.31
C VAL A 16 10.13 8.39 -11.53
N PHE A 17 10.15 7.10 -11.90
CA PHE A 17 9.53 6.63 -13.13
C PHE A 17 8.43 5.60 -12.86
N GLU A 18 7.30 6.09 -12.37
CA GLU A 18 6.06 5.33 -12.45
C GLU A 18 5.70 5.12 -13.92
N GLY A 19 5.74 3.88 -14.39
CA GLY A 19 5.31 3.50 -15.72
C GLY A 19 6.43 3.16 -16.72
N THR A 20 6.12 3.26 -18.00
CA THR A 20 6.89 2.69 -19.13
C THR A 20 8.35 3.15 -19.26
N VAL A 21 8.72 4.31 -18.71
CA VAL A 21 10.10 4.86 -18.83
C VAL A 21 11.10 4.14 -17.92
N ALA A 22 10.68 3.64 -16.77
CA ALA A 22 11.56 2.84 -15.88
C ALA A 22 12.11 1.58 -16.57
N TRP A 23 11.38 1.07 -17.55
CA TRP A 23 11.69 -0.14 -18.28
C TRP A 23 12.93 -0.01 -19.18
N TRP A 24 13.21 1.21 -19.67
CA TRP A 24 14.40 1.49 -20.48
C TRP A 24 15.68 1.70 -19.64
N ILE A 25 15.53 2.03 -18.38
CA ILE A 25 16.66 2.26 -17.47
C ILE A 25 17.33 0.94 -17.09
N VAL A 26 16.58 -0.16 -16.97
CA VAL A 26 17.13 -1.47 -16.65
C VAL A 26 18.13 -1.95 -17.73
N PRO A 27 17.80 -1.94 -19.04
CA PRO A 27 18.78 -2.23 -20.07
C PRO A 27 19.99 -1.28 -20.06
N LEU A 28 19.76 0.01 -19.92
CA LEU A 28 20.84 1.02 -19.86
C LEU A 28 21.78 0.74 -18.66
N PHE A 29 21.21 0.35 -17.53
CA PHE A 29 21.97 -0.07 -16.35
C PHE A 29 22.83 -1.30 -16.62
N ILE A 30 22.27 -2.33 -17.25
CA ILE A 30 23.00 -3.55 -17.63
C ILE A 30 24.16 -3.19 -18.58
N ILE A 31 23.93 -2.29 -19.55
CA ILE A 31 24.96 -1.80 -20.48
C ILE A 31 26.11 -1.12 -19.71
N ILE A 32 25.78 -0.20 -18.78
CA ILE A 32 26.82 0.53 -18.02
C ILE A 32 27.64 -0.43 -17.14
N VAL A 33 27.01 -1.43 -16.52
CA VAL A 33 27.70 -2.45 -15.70
C VAL A 33 28.58 -3.33 -16.57
N ALA A 34 28.07 -3.81 -17.70
CA ALA A 34 28.81 -4.65 -18.64
C ALA A 34 30.01 -3.90 -19.26
N TRP A 35 29.80 -2.61 -19.65
CA TRP A 35 30.86 -1.78 -20.22
C TRP A 35 32.00 -1.51 -19.24
N LYS A 36 31.73 -1.20 -17.98
CA LYS A 36 32.75 -0.92 -16.97
C LYS A 36 33.51 -2.14 -16.46
N ARG A 37 32.91 -3.36 -16.54
CA ARG A 37 33.56 -4.62 -16.14
C ARG A 37 34.30 -5.33 -17.27
N GLY A 38 34.06 -4.90 -18.50
CA GLY A 38 34.55 -5.61 -19.69
C GLY A 38 35.92 -5.17 -20.16
N HIS A 39 37.01 -5.57 -19.47
CA HIS A 39 38.36 -5.56 -20.10
C HIS A 39 38.51 -6.60 -21.23
N GLU A 40 37.57 -7.58 -21.30
CA GLU A 40 37.56 -8.63 -22.31
C GLU A 40 36.36 -8.46 -23.26
N ALA A 41 36.61 -8.51 -24.55
CA ALA A 41 35.59 -8.24 -25.60
C ALA A 41 34.33 -9.12 -25.45
N TRP A 42 34.49 -10.40 -25.09
CA TRP A 42 33.37 -11.35 -24.94
C TRP A 42 32.40 -10.93 -23.80
N LYS A 43 32.89 -10.30 -22.71
CA LYS A 43 32.01 -9.82 -21.60
C LYS A 43 31.15 -8.64 -22.06
N ARG A 44 31.65 -7.80 -22.96
CA ARG A 44 30.85 -6.73 -23.57
C ARG A 44 29.78 -7.32 -24.47
N VAL A 45 30.11 -8.32 -25.28
CA VAL A 45 29.16 -9.03 -26.13
C VAL A 45 28.03 -9.67 -25.29
N VAL A 46 28.38 -10.39 -24.23
CA VAL A 46 27.38 -10.98 -23.30
C VAL A 46 26.50 -9.89 -22.68
N GLY A 47 27.08 -8.74 -22.27
CA GLY A 47 26.30 -7.62 -21.74
C GLY A 47 25.31 -7.07 -22.77
N VAL A 48 25.73 -6.89 -24.01
CA VAL A 48 24.83 -6.42 -25.09
C VAL A 48 23.73 -7.43 -25.38
N VAL A 49 24.07 -8.73 -25.48
CA VAL A 49 23.07 -9.80 -25.70
C VAL A 49 22.04 -9.84 -24.59
N LEU A 50 22.45 -9.72 -23.31
CA LEU A 50 21.53 -9.65 -22.19
C LEU A 50 20.63 -8.41 -22.24
N CYS A 51 21.18 -7.26 -22.64
CA CYS A 51 20.37 -6.03 -22.82
C CYS A 51 19.31 -6.22 -23.89
N ILE A 52 19.68 -6.81 -25.04
CA ILE A 52 18.75 -7.11 -26.12
C ILE A 52 17.69 -8.09 -25.62
N ALA A 53 18.08 -9.16 -24.91
CA ALA A 53 17.14 -10.14 -24.39
C ALA A 53 16.15 -9.54 -23.38
N VAL A 54 16.62 -8.71 -22.44
CA VAL A 54 15.75 -8.00 -21.49
C VAL A 54 14.85 -7.01 -22.23
N GLY A 55 15.39 -6.22 -23.17
CA GLY A 55 14.60 -5.28 -23.96
C GLY A 55 13.51 -5.96 -24.78
N LEU A 56 13.84 -7.06 -25.44
CA LEU A 56 12.88 -7.88 -26.21
C LEU A 56 11.80 -8.48 -25.28
N ARG A 57 12.19 -9.02 -24.12
CA ARG A 57 11.23 -9.58 -23.16
C ARG A 57 10.31 -8.53 -22.59
N LEU A 58 10.81 -7.32 -22.30
CA LEU A 58 10.00 -6.16 -21.90
C LEU A 58 9.01 -5.77 -23.01
N PHE A 59 9.46 -5.70 -24.25
CA PHE A 59 8.60 -5.41 -25.39
C PHE A 59 7.49 -6.45 -25.55
N LEU A 60 7.82 -7.73 -25.48
CA LEU A 60 6.84 -8.83 -25.53
C LEU A 60 5.84 -8.72 -24.39
N TYR A 61 6.29 -8.40 -23.18
CA TYR A 61 5.40 -8.20 -22.03
C TYR A 61 4.43 -7.03 -22.23
N VAL A 62 4.91 -5.91 -22.73
CA VAL A 62 4.02 -4.78 -23.06
C VAL A 62 2.95 -5.24 -24.06
N ARG A 63 3.34 -6.00 -25.08
CA ARG A 63 2.40 -6.58 -26.04
C ARG A 63 1.41 -7.56 -25.38
N GLU A 64 1.87 -8.44 -24.49
CA GLU A 64 1.00 -9.34 -23.71
C GLU A 64 -0.06 -8.56 -22.91
N VAL A 65 0.35 -7.45 -22.26
CA VAL A 65 -0.56 -6.59 -21.47
C VAL A 65 -1.51 -5.77 -22.35
N THR A 66 -1.05 -5.30 -23.52
CA THR A 66 -1.89 -4.51 -24.43
C THR A 66 -2.80 -5.34 -25.32
N HIS A 67 -2.49 -6.62 -25.52
CA HIS A 67 -3.29 -7.56 -26.30
C HIS A 67 -3.52 -8.84 -25.49
N PRO A 68 -4.38 -8.77 -24.44
CA PRO A 68 -4.66 -9.90 -23.59
C PRO A 68 -5.46 -10.99 -24.31
N SER A 69 -5.51 -12.18 -23.70
CA SER A 69 -6.25 -13.31 -24.28
C SER A 69 -7.76 -13.13 -24.24
N PHE A 70 -8.26 -12.40 -23.23
CA PHE A 70 -9.68 -12.09 -23.04
C PHE A 70 -9.86 -10.57 -23.03
N MET A 71 -11.03 -10.10 -23.46
CA MET A 71 -11.39 -8.69 -23.42
C MET A 71 -12.31 -8.42 -22.22
N VAL A 72 -12.32 -7.17 -21.79
CA VAL A 72 -13.26 -6.71 -20.76
C VAL A 72 -14.69 -6.89 -21.27
N ASP A 73 -15.59 -7.29 -20.38
CA ASP A 73 -17.00 -7.63 -20.64
C ASP A 73 -17.22 -8.92 -21.44
N ASP A 74 -16.14 -9.69 -21.77
CA ASP A 74 -16.32 -11.02 -22.34
C ASP A 74 -17.07 -11.94 -21.37
N ALA A 75 -18.15 -12.57 -21.84
CA ALA A 75 -18.81 -13.66 -21.14
C ALA A 75 -18.00 -14.95 -21.31
N ILE A 76 -17.62 -15.57 -20.22
CA ILE A 76 -16.72 -16.73 -20.21
C ILE A 76 -17.46 -17.98 -19.74
N HIS A 77 -17.29 -19.05 -20.52
CA HIS A 77 -17.57 -20.43 -20.10
C HIS A 77 -16.25 -21.19 -20.13
N GLY A 78 -15.75 -21.59 -18.97
CA GLY A 78 -14.42 -22.21 -18.89
C GLY A 78 -14.21 -23.00 -17.61
N GLN A 79 -12.96 -23.36 -17.37
CA GLN A 79 -12.54 -24.02 -16.14
C GLN A 79 -11.55 -23.13 -15.38
N LEU A 80 -11.73 -23.03 -14.07
CA LEU A 80 -10.76 -22.43 -13.16
C LEU A 80 -9.93 -23.52 -12.48
N VAL A 81 -8.61 -23.40 -12.57
CA VAL A 81 -7.68 -24.19 -11.78
C VAL A 81 -7.37 -23.43 -10.50
N LEU A 82 -7.93 -23.89 -9.40
CA LEU A 82 -7.85 -23.27 -8.08
C LEU A 82 -6.76 -23.91 -7.24
N ASN A 83 -5.90 -23.04 -6.68
CA ASN A 83 -4.89 -23.45 -5.69
C ASN A 83 -5.38 -23.04 -4.29
N PRO A 84 -5.55 -23.99 -3.35
CA PRO A 84 -6.07 -23.70 -2.00
C PRO A 84 -5.21 -22.67 -1.26
N ASN A 85 -3.89 -22.64 -1.47
CA ASN A 85 -2.98 -21.68 -0.85
C ASN A 85 -3.13 -20.23 -1.39
N GLN A 86 -3.90 -20.02 -2.46
CA GLN A 86 -4.16 -18.71 -3.08
C GLN A 86 -5.61 -18.25 -2.90
N LEU A 87 -6.44 -19.03 -2.19
CA LEU A 87 -7.83 -18.72 -1.92
C LEU A 87 -7.99 -17.99 -0.59
N LYS A 88 -9.00 -17.13 -0.55
CA LYS A 88 -9.43 -16.45 0.66
C LYS A 88 -10.96 -16.50 0.73
N VAL A 89 -11.46 -17.14 1.76
CA VAL A 89 -12.89 -17.18 2.10
C VAL A 89 -13.15 -16.11 3.16
N ASN A 90 -14.10 -15.22 2.92
CA ASN A 90 -14.50 -14.15 3.83
C ASN A 90 -16.02 -14.03 3.86
N GLY A 91 -16.65 -14.69 4.83
CA GLY A 91 -18.09 -14.85 4.84
C GLY A 91 -18.55 -15.61 3.60
N ASP A 92 -19.51 -15.06 2.89
CA ASP A 92 -20.03 -15.61 1.63
C ASP A 92 -19.21 -15.24 0.38
N LEU A 93 -18.03 -14.63 0.53
CA LEU A 93 -17.19 -14.24 -0.59
C LEU A 93 -15.91 -15.08 -0.66
N VAL A 94 -15.70 -15.75 -1.77
CA VAL A 94 -14.44 -16.40 -2.13
C VAL A 94 -13.69 -15.53 -3.13
N THR A 95 -12.42 -15.28 -2.86
CA THR A 95 -11.52 -14.53 -3.73
C THR A 95 -10.19 -15.25 -3.87
N GLY A 96 -9.52 -15.04 -4.97
CA GLY A 96 -8.18 -15.62 -5.15
C GLY A 96 -7.62 -15.38 -6.54
N THR A 97 -6.42 -15.91 -6.77
CA THR A 97 -5.87 -15.98 -8.11
C THR A 97 -5.97 -17.41 -8.62
N ALA A 98 -6.36 -17.56 -9.88
CA ALA A 98 -6.56 -18.85 -10.53
C ALA A 98 -6.10 -18.79 -11.98
N THR A 99 -5.89 -19.94 -12.60
CA THR A 99 -5.69 -20.04 -14.05
C THR A 99 -7.04 -20.35 -14.69
N LEU A 100 -7.48 -19.45 -15.56
CA LEU A 100 -8.68 -19.63 -16.40
C LEU A 100 -8.28 -20.37 -17.67
N GLU A 101 -8.96 -21.46 -17.93
CA GLU A 101 -8.82 -22.28 -19.14
C GLU A 101 -10.16 -22.21 -19.93
N ALA A 102 -10.15 -21.54 -21.10
CA ALA A 102 -11.32 -21.45 -21.97
C ALA A 102 -10.93 -21.76 -23.41
N GLY A 103 -11.27 -22.95 -23.88
CA GLY A 103 -10.83 -23.49 -25.18
C GLY A 103 -9.30 -23.64 -25.21
N THR A 104 -8.65 -22.95 -26.15
CA THR A 104 -7.18 -22.95 -26.30
C THR A 104 -6.49 -21.81 -25.52
N LYS A 105 -7.26 -20.92 -24.90
CA LYS A 105 -6.75 -19.75 -24.19
C LYS A 105 -6.53 -20.09 -22.71
N HIS A 106 -5.41 -19.65 -22.17
CA HIS A 106 -5.05 -19.80 -20.77
C HIS A 106 -4.58 -18.45 -20.24
N GLU A 107 -5.18 -17.98 -19.15
CA GLU A 107 -4.78 -16.72 -18.51
C GLU A 107 -4.89 -16.82 -17.00
N LYS A 108 -3.96 -16.20 -16.29
CA LYS A 108 -4.05 -16.06 -14.84
C LYS A 108 -4.94 -14.89 -14.50
N VAL A 109 -6.02 -15.13 -13.77
CA VAL A 109 -7.02 -14.14 -13.38
C VAL A 109 -7.13 -14.01 -11.87
N PHE A 110 -7.52 -12.83 -11.40
CA PHE A 110 -8.09 -12.67 -10.07
C PHE A 110 -9.58 -12.96 -10.17
N PHE A 111 -10.11 -13.84 -9.34
CA PHE A 111 -11.54 -14.12 -9.37
C PHE A 111 -12.22 -13.81 -8.04
N TYR A 112 -13.49 -13.55 -8.10
CA TYR A 112 -14.36 -13.45 -6.94
C TYR A 112 -15.71 -14.12 -7.22
N TYR A 113 -16.23 -14.80 -6.20
CA TYR A 113 -17.48 -15.53 -6.26
C TYR A 113 -18.25 -15.39 -4.96
N VAL A 114 -19.55 -15.12 -5.05
CA VAL A 114 -20.45 -15.03 -3.89
C VAL A 114 -21.11 -16.38 -3.70
N LEU A 115 -20.82 -17.03 -2.57
CA LEU A 115 -21.32 -18.35 -2.22
C LEU A 115 -22.84 -18.31 -1.98
N GLU A 116 -23.52 -19.34 -2.45
CA GLU A 116 -24.98 -19.44 -2.33
C GLU A 116 -25.40 -20.14 -1.03
N SER A 117 -24.55 -21.01 -0.47
CA SER A 117 -24.84 -21.82 0.71
C SER A 117 -23.67 -21.97 1.67
N GLU A 118 -23.97 -22.25 2.96
CA GLU A 118 -22.97 -22.55 3.98
C GLU A 118 -22.22 -23.86 3.68
N SER A 119 -22.88 -24.84 3.07
CA SER A 119 -22.23 -26.09 2.63
C SER A 119 -21.15 -25.84 1.60
N GLU A 120 -21.39 -24.91 0.68
CA GLU A 120 -20.40 -24.47 -0.31
C GLU A 120 -19.21 -23.76 0.36
N GLN A 121 -19.48 -22.88 1.34
CA GLN A 121 -18.44 -22.24 2.14
C GLN A 121 -17.55 -23.29 2.83
N GLN A 122 -18.14 -24.28 3.47
CA GLN A 122 -17.38 -25.34 4.14
C GLN A 122 -16.53 -26.15 3.14
N ALA A 123 -17.05 -26.41 1.93
CA ALA A 123 -16.29 -27.09 0.89
C ALA A 123 -15.02 -26.30 0.49
N PHE A 124 -15.11 -24.97 0.36
CA PHE A 124 -13.96 -24.12 0.08
C PHE A 124 -12.98 -24.03 1.26
N LEU A 125 -13.46 -23.97 2.49
CA LEU A 125 -12.62 -23.97 3.70
C LEU A 125 -11.86 -25.28 3.89
N GLN A 126 -12.45 -26.40 3.45
CA GLN A 126 -11.84 -27.75 3.51
C GLN A 126 -11.04 -28.11 2.26
N LEU A 127 -10.91 -27.21 1.30
CA LEU A 127 -10.15 -27.47 0.08
C LEU A 127 -8.66 -27.51 0.36
N HIS A 128 -8.03 -28.65 0.08
CA HIS A 128 -6.61 -28.91 0.35
C HIS A 128 -5.80 -29.28 -0.88
N GLU A 129 -6.48 -29.60 -1.96
CA GLU A 129 -5.88 -29.99 -3.23
C GLU A 129 -6.12 -28.95 -4.31
N VAL A 130 -5.28 -28.96 -5.33
CA VAL A 130 -5.55 -28.15 -6.54
C VAL A 130 -6.67 -28.79 -7.31
N VAL A 131 -7.71 -28.01 -7.59
CA VAL A 131 -8.93 -28.50 -8.25
C VAL A 131 -9.25 -27.72 -9.51
N ARG A 132 -9.94 -28.39 -10.45
CA ARG A 132 -10.57 -27.77 -11.61
C ARG A 132 -12.08 -27.68 -11.37
N ILE A 133 -12.62 -26.49 -11.61
CA ILE A 133 -14.05 -26.21 -11.47
C ILE A 133 -14.53 -25.50 -12.73
N SER A 134 -15.66 -25.95 -13.27
CA SER A 134 -16.31 -25.25 -14.39
C SER A 134 -17.01 -24.00 -13.89
N VAL A 135 -16.82 -22.91 -14.59
CA VAL A 135 -17.36 -21.59 -14.21
C VAL A 135 -17.97 -20.86 -15.41
N GLU A 136 -18.96 -20.05 -15.09
CA GLU A 136 -19.53 -19.04 -15.98
C GLU A 136 -19.39 -17.68 -15.32
N GLY A 137 -19.01 -16.66 -16.08
CA GLY A 137 -18.80 -15.33 -15.52
C GLY A 137 -18.36 -14.32 -16.56
N THR A 138 -18.02 -13.12 -16.09
CA THR A 138 -17.67 -11.97 -16.93
C THR A 138 -16.26 -11.47 -16.58
N ILE A 139 -15.49 -11.12 -17.58
CA ILE A 139 -14.16 -10.50 -17.41
C ILE A 139 -14.33 -9.03 -17.06
N GLU A 140 -13.66 -8.60 -16.01
CA GLU A 140 -13.66 -7.20 -15.56
C GLU A 140 -12.24 -6.62 -15.54
N GLU A 141 -12.15 -5.31 -15.73
CA GLU A 141 -10.88 -4.60 -15.58
C GLU A 141 -10.48 -4.45 -14.12
N ILE A 142 -9.21 -4.70 -13.79
CA ILE A 142 -8.63 -4.35 -12.50
C ILE A 142 -8.22 -2.88 -12.53
N GLU A 143 -8.82 -2.06 -11.70
CA GLU A 143 -8.59 -0.63 -11.67
C GLU A 143 -7.29 -0.23 -10.96
N HIS A 144 -6.74 0.91 -11.35
CA HIS A 144 -5.68 1.59 -10.60
C HIS A 144 -6.20 2.15 -9.27
N ALA A 145 -5.29 2.59 -8.41
CA ALA A 145 -5.64 3.29 -7.19
C ALA A 145 -6.54 4.50 -7.50
N ARG A 146 -7.64 4.62 -6.78
CA ARG A 146 -8.62 5.68 -6.97
C ARG A 146 -8.24 6.97 -6.22
N ASN A 147 -7.38 6.87 -5.19
CA ASN A 147 -6.83 8.00 -4.46
C ASN A 147 -5.31 7.92 -4.36
N LYS A 148 -4.66 9.09 -4.24
CA LYS A 148 -3.23 9.18 -3.90
C LYS A 148 -2.98 8.47 -2.57
N GLY A 149 -1.96 7.63 -2.52
CA GLY A 149 -1.62 6.86 -1.33
C GLY A 149 -2.39 5.56 -1.11
N ASN A 150 -3.43 5.27 -1.89
CA ASN A 150 -4.17 4.02 -1.77
C ASN A 150 -3.45 2.88 -2.50
N PHE A 151 -3.84 1.66 -2.15
CA PHE A 151 -3.30 0.44 -2.77
C PHE A 151 -3.68 0.36 -4.25
N ASP A 152 -2.69 0.27 -5.13
CA ASP A 152 -2.88 0.10 -6.58
C ASP A 152 -3.03 -1.40 -6.90
N ALA A 153 -4.27 -1.84 -7.04
CA ALA A 153 -4.60 -3.23 -7.33
C ALA A 153 -4.10 -3.64 -8.71
N LYS A 154 -4.22 -2.78 -9.73
CA LYS A 154 -3.78 -3.08 -11.09
C LYS A 154 -2.27 -3.36 -11.15
N ASN A 155 -1.45 -2.47 -10.59
CA ASN A 155 0.00 -2.67 -10.54
C ASN A 155 0.39 -3.91 -9.73
N TYR A 156 -0.29 -4.16 -8.61
CA TYR A 156 -0.05 -5.34 -7.81
C TYR A 156 -0.36 -6.64 -8.58
N TYR A 157 -1.54 -6.75 -9.18
CA TYR A 157 -1.94 -7.95 -9.91
C TYR A 157 -1.13 -8.13 -11.20
N LEU A 158 -0.81 -7.07 -11.95
CA LEU A 158 0.13 -7.11 -13.07
C LEU A 158 1.49 -7.65 -12.63
N SER A 159 1.95 -7.32 -11.43
CA SER A 159 3.21 -7.85 -10.90
C SER A 159 3.18 -9.35 -10.63
N LEU A 160 1.99 -9.92 -10.47
CA LEU A 160 1.75 -11.36 -10.29
C LEU A 160 1.38 -12.10 -11.59
N GLY A 161 1.30 -11.38 -12.71
CA GLY A 161 0.89 -11.93 -13.99
C GLY A 161 -0.60 -12.07 -14.19
N VAL A 162 -1.36 -11.31 -13.45
CA VAL A 162 -2.82 -11.28 -13.54
C VAL A 162 -3.22 -9.99 -14.27
N LEU A 163 -3.89 -10.14 -15.41
CA LEU A 163 -4.30 -9.02 -16.26
C LEU A 163 -5.72 -8.56 -15.94
N HIS A 164 -6.63 -9.50 -15.65
CA HIS A 164 -8.05 -9.26 -15.47
C HIS A 164 -8.59 -9.83 -14.17
N ALA A 165 -9.74 -9.30 -13.75
CA ALA A 165 -10.62 -9.93 -12.78
C ALA A 165 -11.68 -10.76 -13.52
N LEU A 166 -12.08 -11.87 -12.91
CA LEU A 166 -13.23 -12.68 -13.34
C LEU A 166 -14.29 -12.60 -12.26
N LYS A 167 -15.42 -12.00 -12.58
CA LYS A 167 -16.63 -12.10 -11.79
C LYS A 167 -17.31 -13.40 -12.10
N VAL A 168 -17.24 -14.36 -11.18
CA VAL A 168 -17.92 -15.64 -11.36
C VAL A 168 -19.38 -15.48 -10.97
N GLU A 169 -20.28 -15.83 -11.88
CA GLU A 169 -21.73 -15.77 -11.69
C GLU A 169 -22.28 -17.14 -11.28
N ARG A 170 -21.75 -18.20 -11.88
CA ARG A 170 -22.10 -19.59 -11.56
C ARG A 170 -20.85 -20.45 -11.47
N MET A 171 -20.85 -21.34 -10.50
CA MET A 171 -19.78 -22.30 -10.28
C MET A 171 -20.39 -23.70 -10.12
N ASN A 172 -19.88 -24.68 -10.87
CA ASN A 172 -20.33 -26.06 -10.73
C ASN A 172 -19.79 -26.65 -9.42
N SER A 173 -20.64 -27.32 -8.65
CA SER A 173 -20.24 -27.97 -7.39
C SER A 173 -19.27 -29.17 -7.57
N SER A 174 -19.10 -29.66 -8.79
CA SER A 174 -18.21 -30.79 -9.08
C SER A 174 -16.75 -30.32 -9.17
N MET A 175 -16.02 -30.45 -8.06
CA MET A 175 -14.58 -30.21 -7.99
C MET A 175 -13.82 -31.46 -8.44
N LYS A 176 -13.01 -31.35 -9.50
CA LYS A 176 -12.16 -32.44 -9.97
C LYS A 176 -10.72 -32.17 -9.56
N SER A 177 -10.05 -33.13 -8.94
CA SER A 177 -8.62 -33.03 -8.64
C SER A 177 -7.83 -32.75 -9.94
N ALA A 178 -6.85 -31.85 -9.84
CA ALA A 178 -5.91 -31.53 -10.93
C ALA A 178 -4.54 -32.17 -10.63
N PRO A 179 -4.33 -33.44 -10.98
CA PRO A 179 -3.09 -34.14 -10.65
C PRO A 179 -1.91 -33.56 -11.40
N GLY A 180 -0.75 -33.49 -10.73
CA GLY A 180 0.49 -32.99 -11.30
C GLY A 180 1.55 -32.78 -10.24
N PHE A 181 2.81 -32.65 -10.68
CA PHE A 181 3.93 -32.41 -9.76
C PHE A 181 3.69 -31.13 -8.90
N TRP A 182 3.26 -30.05 -9.53
CA TRP A 182 2.98 -28.80 -8.82
C TRP A 182 1.80 -28.91 -7.85
N SER A 183 0.76 -29.61 -8.24
CA SER A 183 -0.39 -29.88 -7.37
C SER A 183 0.00 -30.67 -6.13
N PHE A 184 0.86 -31.67 -6.30
CA PHE A 184 1.41 -32.46 -5.18
C PHE A 184 2.24 -31.59 -4.22
N VAL A 185 3.09 -30.70 -4.76
CA VAL A 185 3.87 -29.76 -3.94
C VAL A 185 2.97 -28.83 -3.13
N GLU A 186 1.94 -28.26 -3.76
CA GLU A 186 0.98 -27.37 -3.08
C GLU A 186 0.15 -28.14 -2.03
N TYR A 187 -0.20 -29.39 -2.29
CA TYR A 187 -0.82 -30.26 -1.30
C TYR A 187 0.07 -30.47 -0.07
N LEU A 188 1.36 -30.80 -0.26
CA LEU A 188 2.30 -30.96 0.85
C LEU A 188 2.44 -29.68 1.67
N ARG A 189 2.49 -28.53 1.01
CA ARG A 189 2.52 -27.23 1.68
C ARG A 189 1.25 -26.98 2.46
N SER A 190 0.08 -27.28 1.90
CA SER A 190 -1.21 -27.16 2.57
C SER A 190 -1.27 -28.03 3.83
N GLN A 191 -0.83 -29.29 3.76
CA GLN A 191 -0.74 -30.20 4.92
C GLN A 191 0.17 -29.63 6.02
N LEU A 192 1.34 -29.09 5.64
CA LEU A 192 2.26 -28.49 6.61
C LEU A 192 1.64 -27.27 7.32
N LEU A 193 0.94 -26.41 6.59
CA LEU A 193 0.23 -25.28 7.15
C LEU A 193 -0.88 -25.74 8.10
N GLN A 194 -1.65 -26.79 7.74
CA GLN A 194 -2.69 -27.33 8.61
C GLN A 194 -2.15 -27.85 9.93
N VAL A 195 -1.03 -28.58 9.92
CA VAL A 195 -0.40 -29.08 11.16
C VAL A 195 -0.06 -27.93 12.11
N VAL A 196 0.39 -26.81 11.59
CA VAL A 196 0.66 -25.60 12.37
C VAL A 196 -0.67 -24.94 12.81
N HIS A 197 -1.64 -24.82 11.91
CA HIS A 197 -2.93 -24.20 12.22
C HIS A 197 -3.77 -24.99 13.22
N ALA A 198 -3.61 -26.31 13.27
CA ALA A 198 -4.27 -27.18 14.26
C ALA A 198 -3.79 -26.94 15.71
N GLN A 199 -2.63 -26.30 15.89
CA GLN A 199 -2.15 -25.97 17.22
C GLN A 199 -3.03 -24.90 17.86
N LYS A 200 -3.15 -24.95 19.22
CA LYS A 200 -3.89 -23.92 20.00
C LYS A 200 -3.39 -22.53 19.66
N ASP A 201 -4.30 -21.56 19.59
CA ASP A 201 -3.94 -20.18 19.30
C ASP A 201 -2.90 -19.63 20.28
N SER A 202 -1.81 -19.15 19.69
CA SER A 202 -0.63 -18.66 20.40
C SER A 202 0.22 -17.80 19.47
N ARG A 203 0.98 -16.89 20.05
CA ARG A 203 1.94 -16.07 19.28
C ARG A 203 3.00 -16.92 18.60
N ILE A 204 3.50 -17.95 19.30
CA ILE A 204 4.53 -18.82 18.69
C ILE A 204 4.03 -19.50 17.41
N LYS A 205 2.76 -19.90 17.35
CA LYS A 205 2.11 -20.42 16.14
C LYS A 205 2.12 -19.37 15.02
N GLN A 206 1.70 -18.13 15.31
CA GLN A 206 1.65 -17.03 14.36
C GLN A 206 3.04 -16.74 13.76
N TYR A 207 4.06 -16.61 14.62
CA TYR A 207 5.43 -16.34 14.18
C TYR A 207 6.07 -17.54 13.46
N THR A 208 5.72 -18.79 13.84
CA THR A 208 6.15 -20.00 13.10
C THR A 208 5.61 -19.98 11.67
N GLY A 209 4.31 -19.68 11.51
CA GLY A 209 3.71 -19.52 10.18
C GLY A 209 4.43 -18.44 9.36
N ALA A 210 4.62 -17.26 9.91
CA ALA A 210 5.20 -16.13 9.19
C ALA A 210 6.68 -16.33 8.81
N LEU A 211 7.52 -16.76 9.76
CA LEU A 211 8.98 -16.77 9.61
C LEU A 211 9.53 -18.06 9.00
N LEU A 212 8.79 -19.18 9.09
CA LEU A 212 9.24 -20.45 8.54
C LEU A 212 8.43 -20.89 7.30
N LEU A 213 7.14 -20.53 7.22
CA LEU A 213 6.24 -21.01 6.16
C LEU A 213 5.72 -19.88 5.25
N ALA A 214 6.12 -18.65 5.50
CA ALA A 214 5.64 -17.42 4.79
C ALA A 214 4.13 -17.22 4.88
N ASP A 215 3.48 -17.76 5.91
CA ASP A 215 2.06 -17.56 6.19
C ASP A 215 1.85 -16.49 7.26
N ARG A 216 1.17 -15.41 6.90
CA ARG A 216 0.92 -14.25 7.77
C ARG A 216 -0.54 -14.13 8.21
N THR A 217 -1.36 -15.11 7.90
CA THR A 217 -2.82 -15.09 8.18
C THR A 217 -3.14 -15.06 9.67
N GLY A 218 -2.20 -15.48 10.52
CA GLY A 218 -2.37 -15.49 11.97
C GLY A 218 -2.27 -14.12 12.65
N PHE A 219 -1.77 -13.07 11.98
CA PHE A 219 -1.63 -11.74 12.59
C PHE A 219 -2.92 -10.95 12.47
N SER A 220 -3.31 -10.27 13.56
CA SER A 220 -4.40 -9.30 13.55
C SER A 220 -4.02 -8.05 12.75
N GLU A 221 -5.02 -7.29 12.26
CA GLU A 221 -4.78 -6.03 11.58
C GLU A 221 -4.07 -5.02 12.50
N GLU A 222 -4.35 -5.05 13.81
CA GLU A 222 -3.71 -4.18 14.78
C GLU A 222 -2.23 -4.51 14.97
N GLU A 223 -1.87 -5.79 15.12
CA GLU A 223 -0.47 -6.22 15.21
C GLU A 223 0.29 -5.88 13.94
N TRP A 224 -0.34 -6.11 12.77
CA TRP A 224 0.26 -5.77 11.49
C TRP A 224 0.54 -4.26 11.37
N GLU A 225 -0.41 -3.42 11.77
CA GLU A 225 -0.26 -1.97 11.76
C GLU A 225 0.80 -1.48 12.76
N GLN A 226 0.97 -2.13 13.93
CA GLN A 226 2.05 -1.84 14.87
C GLN A 226 3.44 -2.05 14.24
N TYR A 227 3.65 -3.20 13.60
CA TYR A 227 4.91 -3.48 12.90
C TYR A 227 5.15 -2.50 11.75
N LYS A 228 4.10 -2.13 11.02
CA LYS A 228 4.15 -1.17 9.93
C LYS A 228 4.56 0.21 10.43
N GLN A 229 3.88 0.74 11.46
CA GLN A 229 4.14 2.08 12.02
C GLN A 229 5.55 2.23 12.62
N LEU A 230 6.11 1.16 13.15
CA LEU A 230 7.48 1.13 13.66
C LEU A 230 8.54 0.80 12.59
N GLY A 231 8.14 0.60 11.33
CA GLY A 231 9.06 0.26 10.23
C GLY A 231 9.65 -1.15 10.30
N LEU A 232 9.01 -2.06 11.04
CA LEU A 232 9.52 -3.40 11.37
C LEU A 232 8.88 -4.53 10.55
N LEU A 233 8.04 -4.23 9.56
CA LEU A 233 7.38 -5.26 8.72
C LEU A 233 8.35 -6.25 8.09
N HIS A 234 9.57 -5.81 7.81
CA HIS A 234 10.61 -6.66 7.22
C HIS A 234 11.05 -7.79 8.15
N LEU A 235 10.88 -7.66 9.48
CA LEU A 235 11.17 -8.70 10.46
C LEU A 235 10.16 -9.86 10.41
N LEU A 236 8.93 -9.61 9.96
CA LEU A 236 7.88 -10.63 9.75
C LEU A 236 7.97 -11.31 8.37
N ALA A 237 8.95 -10.94 7.57
CA ALA A 237 9.20 -11.56 6.28
C ALA A 237 10.36 -12.52 6.34
N ILE A 238 10.28 -13.63 5.59
CA ILE A 238 11.46 -14.50 5.40
C ILE A 238 12.54 -13.68 4.72
N SER A 239 13.66 -13.48 5.42
CA SER A 239 14.78 -12.67 4.98
C SER A 239 15.92 -13.52 4.40
N GLY A 240 16.81 -12.87 3.64
CA GLY A 240 18.04 -13.51 3.18
C GLY A 240 18.93 -13.99 4.32
N LEU A 241 18.81 -13.40 5.50
CA LEU A 241 19.58 -13.77 6.67
C LEU A 241 19.06 -15.06 7.32
N HIS A 242 17.73 -15.26 7.38
CA HIS A 242 17.13 -16.54 7.80
C HIS A 242 17.63 -17.70 6.94
N ILE A 243 17.61 -17.55 5.61
CA ILE A 243 18.11 -18.56 4.69
C ILE A 243 19.62 -18.79 4.86
N SER A 244 20.40 -17.72 5.04
CA SER A 244 21.83 -17.79 5.28
C SER A 244 22.16 -18.52 6.60
N LEU A 245 21.35 -18.31 7.65
CA LEU A 245 21.52 -19.01 8.92
C LEU A 245 21.23 -20.51 8.77
N MET A 246 20.13 -20.89 8.10
CA MET A 246 19.82 -22.29 7.81
C MET A 246 20.92 -22.96 7.01
N VAL A 247 21.43 -22.30 5.97
CA VAL A 247 22.53 -22.76 5.14
C VAL A 247 23.80 -22.96 5.98
N ALA A 248 24.15 -21.98 6.84
CA ALA A 248 25.33 -22.09 7.69
C ALA A 248 25.22 -23.22 8.74
N CYS A 249 24.02 -23.43 9.30
CA CYS A 249 23.76 -24.54 10.23
C CYS A 249 23.92 -25.90 9.52
N LEU A 250 23.32 -26.05 8.34
CA LEU A 250 23.40 -27.29 7.55
C LEU A 250 24.84 -27.55 7.07
N GLU A 251 25.56 -26.50 6.66
CA GLU A 251 26.97 -26.58 6.27
C GLU A 251 27.83 -27.07 7.44
N ARG A 252 27.68 -26.51 8.63
CA ARG A 252 28.41 -26.91 9.86
C ARG A 252 28.08 -28.36 10.26
N LEU A 253 26.79 -28.72 10.21
CA LEU A 253 26.35 -30.09 10.50
C LEU A 253 26.95 -31.09 9.53
N SER A 254 26.89 -30.82 8.21
CA SER A 254 27.46 -31.67 7.16
C SER A 254 28.94 -31.90 7.37
N TRP A 255 29.70 -30.87 7.76
CA TRP A 255 31.13 -31.01 8.04
C TRP A 255 31.41 -31.84 9.30
N ARG A 256 30.56 -31.70 10.35
CA ARG A 256 30.72 -32.52 11.58
C ARG A 256 30.47 -33.99 11.37
N ILE A 257 29.61 -34.38 10.44
CA ILE A 257 29.34 -35.75 10.08
C ILE A 257 30.24 -36.28 8.91
N GLY A 258 31.28 -35.50 8.56
CA GLY A 258 32.31 -35.94 7.61
C GLY A 258 31.95 -35.82 6.13
N ILE A 259 30.88 -35.07 5.79
CA ILE A 259 30.52 -34.85 4.37
C ILE A 259 31.51 -33.88 3.70
N THR A 260 31.99 -34.25 2.51
CA THR A 260 32.92 -33.40 1.75
C THR A 260 32.29 -32.10 1.30
N ARG A 261 33.10 -31.06 1.08
CA ARG A 261 32.61 -29.72 0.69
C ARG A 261 31.82 -29.75 -0.62
N GLU A 262 32.15 -30.61 -1.56
CA GLU A 262 31.46 -30.77 -2.85
C GLU A 262 30.05 -31.34 -2.63
N LYS A 263 29.93 -32.42 -1.86
CA LYS A 263 28.65 -33.04 -1.50
C LYS A 263 27.79 -32.08 -0.65
N THR A 264 28.42 -31.39 0.29
CA THR A 264 27.72 -30.37 1.09
C THR A 264 27.09 -29.31 0.21
N ARG A 265 27.79 -28.82 -0.85
CA ARG A 265 27.19 -27.82 -1.78
C ARG A 265 25.96 -28.38 -2.50
N GLY A 266 26.02 -29.62 -2.99
CA GLY A 266 24.87 -30.27 -3.61
C GLY A 266 23.69 -30.39 -2.65
N LEU A 267 23.96 -30.83 -1.41
CA LEU A 267 22.95 -30.90 -0.34
C LEU A 267 22.32 -29.53 -0.02
N LEU A 268 23.14 -28.47 0.08
CA LEU A 268 22.66 -27.10 0.31
C LEU A 268 21.76 -26.60 -0.81
N VAL A 269 22.14 -26.81 -2.07
CA VAL A 269 21.31 -26.45 -3.23
C VAL A 269 19.97 -27.17 -3.17
N LEU A 270 20.01 -28.50 -2.97
CA LEU A 270 18.79 -29.31 -2.84
C LEU A 270 17.90 -28.81 -1.70
N PHE A 271 18.47 -28.57 -0.51
CA PHE A 271 17.75 -28.09 0.66
C PHE A 271 17.08 -26.75 0.42
N VAL A 272 17.81 -25.73 -0.11
CA VAL A 272 17.22 -24.40 -0.30
C VAL A 272 16.16 -24.40 -1.39
N VAL A 273 16.29 -25.25 -2.44
CA VAL A 273 15.26 -25.39 -3.47
C VAL A 273 14.01 -26.04 -2.90
N LEU A 274 14.14 -27.12 -2.11
CA LEU A 274 13.01 -27.76 -1.42
C LEU A 274 12.33 -26.78 -0.45
N TYR A 275 13.13 -26.01 0.29
CA TYR A 275 12.58 -24.95 1.16
C TYR A 275 11.84 -23.85 0.38
N GLY A 276 12.26 -23.55 -0.86
CA GLY A 276 11.53 -22.67 -1.76
C GLY A 276 10.08 -23.09 -1.97
N PHE A 277 9.81 -24.37 -2.11
CA PHE A 277 8.45 -24.89 -2.21
C PHE A 277 7.67 -24.74 -0.91
N VAL A 278 8.30 -24.96 0.24
CA VAL A 278 7.66 -24.75 1.54
C VAL A 278 7.20 -23.31 1.74
N ILE A 279 8.02 -22.34 1.34
CA ILE A 279 7.70 -20.91 1.47
C ILE A 279 6.88 -20.34 0.30
N GLY A 280 6.48 -21.18 -0.65
CA GLY A 280 5.69 -20.77 -1.81
C GLY A 280 6.41 -19.79 -2.74
N TRP A 281 7.72 -19.87 -2.85
CA TRP A 281 8.55 -19.04 -3.74
C TRP A 281 8.28 -17.53 -3.60
N ASN A 282 8.04 -17.06 -2.36
CA ASN A 282 7.87 -15.61 -2.15
C ASN A 282 9.11 -14.83 -2.62
N ILE A 283 8.94 -13.58 -3.05
CA ILE A 283 9.96 -12.78 -3.75
C ILE A 283 11.26 -12.65 -2.96
N SER A 284 11.19 -12.37 -1.65
CA SER A 284 12.39 -12.21 -0.81
C SER A 284 13.15 -13.54 -0.62
N GLY A 285 12.41 -14.63 -0.41
CA GLY A 285 12.95 -15.98 -0.31
C GLY A 285 13.57 -16.44 -1.62
N THR A 286 12.87 -16.27 -2.75
CA THR A 286 13.35 -16.60 -4.10
C THR A 286 14.67 -15.91 -4.41
N ARG A 287 14.78 -14.60 -4.12
CA ARG A 287 16.04 -13.87 -4.26
C ARG A 287 17.17 -14.50 -3.45
N ALA A 288 16.92 -14.78 -2.17
CA ALA A 288 17.94 -15.30 -1.26
C ALA A 288 18.36 -16.73 -1.64
N ILE A 289 17.40 -17.60 -1.95
CA ILE A 289 17.65 -18.95 -2.47
C ILE A 289 18.47 -18.89 -3.76
N GLY A 290 18.04 -18.08 -4.71
CA GLY A 290 18.74 -17.94 -5.98
C GLY A 290 20.16 -17.41 -5.83
N MET A 291 20.42 -16.48 -4.91
CA MET A 291 21.78 -16.02 -4.61
C MET A 291 22.66 -17.16 -4.04
N VAL A 292 22.12 -18.02 -3.17
CA VAL A 292 22.83 -19.21 -2.65
C VAL A 292 23.12 -20.19 -3.77
N VAL A 293 22.12 -20.53 -4.58
CA VAL A 293 22.25 -21.45 -5.72
C VAL A 293 23.29 -20.91 -6.71
N PHE A 294 23.18 -19.66 -7.12
CA PHE A 294 24.13 -19.05 -8.05
C PHE A 294 25.55 -19.04 -7.49
N ALA A 295 25.73 -18.69 -6.20
CA ALA A 295 27.04 -18.74 -5.56
C ALA A 295 27.60 -20.14 -5.49
N ALA A 296 26.78 -21.17 -5.28
CA ALA A 296 27.21 -22.57 -5.24
C ALA A 296 27.60 -23.08 -6.62
N VAL A 297 26.80 -22.79 -7.66
CA VAL A 297 27.04 -23.27 -9.05
C VAL A 297 28.17 -22.50 -9.70
N SER A 298 28.35 -21.22 -9.45
CA SER A 298 29.41 -20.42 -10.10
C SER A 298 30.83 -20.74 -9.60
N LYS A 299 30.98 -21.26 -8.37
CA LYS A 299 32.31 -21.55 -7.76
C LYS A 299 33.21 -22.47 -8.61
N PRO A 300 32.74 -23.56 -9.23
CA PRO A 300 33.58 -24.45 -10.05
C PRO A 300 34.13 -23.80 -11.33
N PHE A 301 33.32 -22.85 -11.90
CA PHE A 301 33.61 -22.24 -13.21
C PHE A 301 34.49 -20.98 -13.14
N ILE A 302 34.55 -20.33 -11.97
CA ILE A 302 35.26 -19.08 -11.79
C ILE A 302 36.53 -19.30 -10.95
N LYS A 303 37.56 -19.92 -11.56
CA LYS A 303 38.82 -20.28 -10.88
C LYS A 303 39.63 -19.10 -10.30
N LYS A 304 39.53 -17.88 -10.88
CA LYS A 304 40.38 -16.74 -10.51
C LYS A 304 39.65 -15.60 -9.77
N ARG A 305 38.30 -15.54 -9.75
CA ARG A 305 37.56 -14.45 -9.11
C ARG A 305 36.28 -15.01 -8.46
N ARG A 306 36.17 -14.93 -7.13
CA ARG A 306 34.89 -15.23 -6.45
C ARG A 306 33.82 -14.29 -6.97
N SER A 307 32.66 -14.81 -7.42
CA SER A 307 31.50 -13.98 -7.68
C SER A 307 31.17 -13.17 -6.43
N THR A 308 30.96 -11.87 -6.60
CA THR A 308 30.61 -11.01 -5.46
C THR A 308 29.12 -11.18 -5.15
N GLN A 309 28.72 -10.87 -3.91
CA GLN A 309 27.29 -10.84 -3.54
C GLN A 309 26.46 -9.95 -4.49
N MET A 310 27.06 -8.84 -4.96
CA MET A 310 26.41 -7.96 -5.93
C MET A 310 26.22 -8.63 -7.29
N ASP A 311 27.18 -9.46 -7.73
CA ASP A 311 27.04 -10.22 -8.98
C ASP A 311 25.87 -11.23 -8.88
N CYS A 312 25.79 -11.96 -7.76
CA CYS A 312 24.68 -12.87 -7.51
C CYS A 312 23.34 -12.16 -7.51
N LEU A 313 23.25 -11.00 -6.84
CA LEU A 313 22.03 -10.19 -6.78
C LEU A 313 21.60 -9.71 -8.18
N LEU A 314 22.55 -9.23 -8.99
CA LEU A 314 22.28 -8.76 -10.35
C LEU A 314 21.80 -9.87 -11.26
N TRP A 315 22.45 -11.04 -11.22
CA TRP A 315 22.01 -12.20 -12.01
C TRP A 315 20.60 -12.65 -11.62
N MET A 316 20.29 -12.64 -10.32
CA MET A 316 18.94 -12.96 -9.85
C MET A 316 17.91 -11.93 -10.30
N ALA A 317 18.26 -10.63 -10.29
CA ALA A 317 17.38 -9.58 -10.79
C ALA A 317 17.10 -9.77 -12.29
N ILE A 318 18.14 -10.00 -13.10
CA ILE A 318 18.01 -10.26 -14.54
C ILE A 318 17.13 -11.50 -14.79
N ALA A 319 17.40 -12.60 -14.10
CA ALA A 319 16.61 -13.83 -14.23
C ALA A 319 15.13 -13.59 -13.86
N SER A 320 14.86 -12.86 -12.78
CA SER A 320 13.49 -12.53 -12.38
C SER A 320 12.77 -11.69 -13.43
N ILE A 321 13.43 -10.69 -14.03
CA ILE A 321 12.86 -9.84 -15.08
C ILE A 321 12.64 -10.62 -16.37
N LEU A 322 13.56 -11.52 -16.74
CA LEU A 322 13.40 -12.36 -17.93
C LEU A 322 12.26 -13.36 -17.78
N LEU A 323 12.09 -13.93 -16.58
CA LEU A 323 10.97 -14.83 -16.29
C LEU A 323 9.63 -14.07 -16.28
N TRP A 324 9.59 -12.96 -15.57
CA TRP A 324 8.39 -12.16 -15.44
C TRP A 324 8.69 -10.66 -15.28
N PRO A 325 8.61 -9.86 -16.36
CA PRO A 325 8.92 -8.43 -16.33
C PRO A 325 8.03 -7.62 -15.39
N GLY A 326 6.76 -7.99 -15.24
CA GLY A 326 5.81 -7.33 -14.33
C GLY A 326 6.28 -7.29 -12.88
N ILE A 327 7.24 -8.13 -12.48
CA ILE A 327 7.82 -8.13 -11.12
C ILE A 327 8.43 -6.77 -10.74
N LEU A 328 8.81 -5.95 -11.71
CA LEU A 328 9.30 -4.59 -11.47
C LEU A 328 8.27 -3.69 -10.79
N LEU A 329 6.97 -3.94 -10.99
CA LEU A 329 5.88 -3.22 -10.34
C LEU A 329 5.66 -3.69 -8.89
N ASN A 330 6.28 -4.80 -8.49
CA ASN A 330 6.06 -5.39 -7.17
C ASN A 330 6.89 -4.68 -6.10
N VAL A 331 6.21 -4.12 -5.09
CA VAL A 331 6.85 -3.41 -3.95
C VAL A 331 7.84 -4.32 -3.20
N ALA A 332 7.50 -5.61 -3.02
CA ALA A 332 8.39 -6.55 -2.34
C ALA A 332 9.67 -6.81 -3.14
N PHE A 333 9.59 -6.82 -4.49
CA PHE A 333 10.77 -6.90 -5.34
C PHE A 333 11.64 -5.66 -5.21
N GLN A 334 11.05 -4.47 -5.33
CA GLN A 334 11.76 -3.19 -5.24
C GLN A 334 12.47 -3.05 -3.89
N LEU A 335 11.77 -3.28 -2.78
CA LEU A 335 12.35 -3.22 -1.44
C LEU A 335 13.39 -4.31 -1.22
N SER A 336 13.11 -5.57 -1.57
CA SER A 336 14.02 -6.69 -1.33
C SER A 336 15.33 -6.54 -2.09
N TYR A 337 15.28 -6.29 -3.40
CA TYR A 337 16.49 -6.14 -4.24
C TYR A 337 17.18 -4.81 -3.99
N GLY A 338 16.43 -3.71 -3.90
CA GLY A 338 16.98 -2.37 -3.67
C GLY A 338 17.72 -2.27 -2.32
N LEU A 339 17.06 -2.65 -1.21
CA LEU A 339 17.68 -2.60 0.11
C LEU A 339 18.89 -3.53 0.21
N THR A 340 18.83 -4.73 -0.41
CA THR A 340 20.00 -5.63 -0.44
C THR A 340 21.17 -5.03 -1.21
N ALA A 341 20.93 -4.37 -2.34
CA ALA A 341 21.96 -3.66 -3.09
C ALA A 341 22.60 -2.54 -2.25
N ILE A 342 21.76 -1.76 -1.55
CA ILE A 342 22.21 -0.68 -0.64
C ILE A 342 23.07 -1.25 0.49
N ILE A 343 22.66 -2.32 1.15
CA ILE A 343 23.42 -2.98 2.24
C ILE A 343 24.77 -3.46 1.74
N ILE A 344 24.82 -4.18 0.61
CA ILE A 344 26.06 -4.69 0.02
C ILE A 344 27.00 -3.51 -0.32
N PHE A 345 26.44 -2.45 -0.86
CA PHE A 345 27.19 -1.24 -1.19
C PHE A 345 27.73 -0.56 0.06
N LEU A 346 26.87 -0.21 1.02
CA LEU A 346 27.26 0.50 2.25
C LEU A 346 28.29 -0.27 3.06
N SER A 347 28.17 -1.60 3.16
CA SER A 347 29.14 -2.45 3.86
C SER A 347 30.51 -2.44 3.21
N LYS A 348 30.60 -2.34 1.88
CA LYS A 348 31.88 -2.20 1.15
C LYS A 348 32.47 -0.81 1.28
N TRP A 349 31.60 0.19 1.12
CA TRP A 349 32.00 1.61 1.20
C TRP A 349 32.49 1.97 2.60
N GLN A 350 31.78 1.54 3.66
CA GLN A 350 32.17 1.78 5.05
C GLN A 350 33.57 1.21 5.35
N ARG A 351 33.85 -0.04 4.92
CA ARG A 351 35.18 -0.65 5.12
C ARG A 351 36.31 0.12 4.42
N ALA A 352 36.01 0.71 3.27
CA ALA A 352 36.99 1.45 2.49
C ALA A 352 37.23 2.89 2.99
N VAL A 353 36.16 3.56 3.45
CA VAL A 353 36.17 5.01 3.73
C VAL A 353 36.16 5.29 5.25
N LEU A 354 35.42 4.49 6.02
CA LEU A 354 35.23 4.65 7.47
C LEU A 354 35.60 3.37 8.24
N PRO A 355 36.81 2.84 8.12
CA PRO A 355 37.18 1.54 8.70
C PRO A 355 37.12 1.52 10.24
N ARG A 356 37.18 2.69 10.91
CA ARG A 356 37.09 2.81 12.37
C ARG A 356 35.65 2.77 12.91
N ILE A 357 34.65 3.00 12.03
CA ILE A 357 33.24 2.94 12.41
C ILE A 357 32.72 1.52 12.15
N ARG A 358 32.10 0.91 13.14
CA ARG A 358 31.54 -0.44 13.00
C ARG A 358 30.40 -0.45 11.97
N ALA A 359 30.40 -1.46 11.11
CA ALA A 359 29.42 -1.59 10.02
C ALA A 359 27.98 -1.79 10.55
N ASP A 360 27.84 -2.46 11.68
CA ASP A 360 26.57 -2.70 12.37
C ASP A 360 25.88 -1.44 12.88
N LEU A 361 26.63 -0.36 13.10
CA LEU A 361 26.08 0.95 13.45
C LEU A 361 25.80 1.82 12.23
N TRP A 362 26.74 1.84 11.27
CA TRP A 362 26.66 2.74 10.13
C TRP A 362 25.71 2.27 9.02
N VAL A 363 25.68 0.95 8.74
CA VAL A 363 24.89 0.41 7.63
C VAL A 363 23.39 0.62 7.83
N PRO A 364 22.80 0.39 9.02
CA PRO A 364 21.38 0.67 9.26
C PRO A 364 21.02 2.16 9.06
N ILE A 365 21.85 3.09 9.54
CA ILE A 365 21.63 4.53 9.37
C ILE A 365 21.67 4.91 7.89
N GLY A 366 22.73 4.52 7.19
CA GLY A 366 22.89 4.81 5.78
C GLY A 366 21.81 4.17 4.91
N MET A 367 21.38 2.94 5.25
CA MET A 367 20.26 2.26 4.60
C MET A 367 18.96 3.03 4.79
N SER A 368 18.65 3.44 6.02
CA SER A 368 17.43 4.20 6.36
C SER A 368 17.37 5.51 5.58
N LEU A 369 18.48 6.23 5.48
CA LEU A 369 18.55 7.50 4.72
C LEU A 369 18.39 7.27 3.21
N ILE A 370 19.13 6.33 2.62
CA ILE A 370 19.05 6.10 1.17
C ILE A 370 17.69 5.53 0.74
N ALA A 371 17.07 4.73 1.60
CA ALA A 371 15.76 4.13 1.33
C ALA A 371 14.59 5.08 1.60
N LEU A 372 14.83 6.23 2.24
CA LEU A 372 13.78 7.13 2.72
C LEU A 372 12.75 7.52 1.63
N PRO A 373 13.13 7.98 0.42
CA PRO A 373 12.15 8.30 -0.61
C PRO A 373 11.29 7.08 -1.02
N LEU A 374 11.90 5.90 -1.11
CA LEU A 374 11.20 4.66 -1.44
C LEU A 374 10.25 4.23 -0.32
N LEU A 375 10.63 4.41 0.94
CA LEU A 375 9.76 4.13 2.08
C LEU A 375 8.59 5.11 2.13
N CYS A 376 8.82 6.40 1.89
CA CYS A 376 7.77 7.41 1.85
C CYS A 376 6.79 7.19 0.70
N GLN A 377 7.22 6.66 -0.45
CA GLN A 377 6.34 6.32 -1.57
C GLN A 377 5.26 5.29 -1.20
N TYR A 378 5.58 4.34 -0.29
CA TYR A 378 4.67 3.24 0.05
C TYR A 378 4.09 3.31 1.45
N PHE A 379 4.77 4.00 2.39
CA PHE A 379 4.37 4.07 3.80
C PHE A 379 4.07 5.49 4.28
N PHE A 380 4.46 6.54 3.53
CA PHE A 380 4.18 7.97 3.77
C PHE A 380 4.90 8.58 4.97
N TYR A 381 5.53 7.78 5.80
CA TYR A 381 6.22 8.22 7.01
C TYR A 381 7.52 7.45 7.26
N TRP A 382 8.36 8.03 8.06
CA TRP A 382 9.55 7.43 8.59
C TRP A 382 9.53 7.47 10.12
N ASN A 383 9.92 6.37 10.76
CA ASN A 383 10.02 6.30 12.22
C ASN A 383 11.49 6.20 12.62
N ALA A 384 11.98 7.18 13.39
CA ALA A 384 13.38 7.23 13.82
C ALA A 384 13.77 6.06 14.73
N LEU A 385 12.82 5.52 15.53
CA LEU A 385 13.05 4.34 16.35
C LEU A 385 13.29 3.07 15.53
N SER A 386 12.86 3.04 14.25
CA SER A 386 13.03 1.87 13.40
C SER A 386 14.49 1.40 13.31
N ILE A 387 15.44 2.32 13.33
CA ILE A 387 16.89 2.01 13.28
C ILE A 387 17.31 1.22 14.52
N LEU A 388 16.95 1.71 15.71
CA LEU A 388 17.31 1.09 16.98
C LEU A 388 16.57 -0.24 17.15
N LEU A 389 15.26 -0.24 16.91
CA LEU A 389 14.41 -1.44 17.04
C LEU A 389 14.81 -2.53 16.03
N THR A 390 15.16 -2.16 14.81
CA THR A 390 15.68 -3.12 13.82
C THR A 390 16.97 -3.77 14.33
N ALA A 391 17.92 -3.01 14.83
CA ALA A 391 19.16 -3.56 15.36
C ALA A 391 18.93 -4.52 16.55
N LEU A 392 18.05 -4.13 17.49
CA LEU A 392 17.71 -4.94 18.65
C LEU A 392 16.94 -6.21 18.26
N PHE A 393 15.86 -6.05 17.50
CA PHE A 393 14.99 -7.16 17.17
C PHE A 393 15.55 -8.09 16.10
N SER A 394 16.39 -7.62 15.17
CA SER A 394 17.08 -8.51 14.24
C SER A 394 17.91 -9.55 15.02
N MET A 395 18.69 -9.09 16.00
CA MET A 395 19.50 -9.99 16.82
C MET A 395 18.62 -10.99 17.59
N LEU A 396 17.53 -10.52 18.22
CA LEU A 396 16.59 -11.37 18.97
C LEU A 396 15.91 -12.41 18.06
N PHE A 397 15.42 -11.95 16.89
CA PHE A 397 14.69 -12.80 15.95
C PHE A 397 15.60 -13.85 15.31
N GLU A 398 16.84 -13.50 14.97
CA GLU A 398 17.76 -14.39 14.28
C GLU A 398 18.44 -15.37 15.22
N MET A 399 18.94 -14.89 16.38
CA MET A 399 19.76 -15.72 17.26
C MET A 399 18.92 -16.56 18.24
N LEU A 400 17.74 -16.09 18.61
CA LEU A 400 16.92 -16.76 19.63
C LEU A 400 15.60 -17.26 19.05
N LEU A 401 14.82 -16.38 18.45
CA LEU A 401 13.45 -16.71 18.04
C LEU A 401 13.43 -17.71 16.85
N PHE A 402 14.23 -17.49 15.82
CA PHE A 402 14.24 -18.36 14.65
C PHE A 402 14.66 -19.82 14.97
N PRO A 403 15.73 -20.09 15.75
CA PRO A 403 16.04 -21.45 16.21
C PRO A 403 14.94 -22.05 17.08
N LEU A 404 14.34 -21.26 17.98
CA LEU A 404 13.23 -21.68 18.83
C LEU A 404 12.00 -22.11 18.01
N LEU A 405 11.60 -21.29 17.04
CA LEU A 405 10.48 -21.59 16.14
C LEU A 405 10.77 -22.83 15.27
N THR A 406 12.01 -22.99 14.83
CA THR A 406 12.42 -24.19 14.09
C THR A 406 12.30 -25.44 14.95
N ALA A 407 12.78 -25.39 16.19
CA ALA A 407 12.64 -26.49 17.15
C ALA A 407 11.17 -26.78 17.47
N TYR A 408 10.35 -25.72 17.64
CA TYR A 408 8.91 -25.87 17.86
C TYR A 408 8.22 -26.55 16.65
N LEU A 409 8.52 -26.12 15.42
CA LEU A 409 7.96 -26.74 14.22
C LEU A 409 8.34 -28.21 14.13
N VAL A 410 9.60 -28.56 14.39
CA VAL A 410 10.07 -29.95 14.42
C VAL A 410 9.34 -30.75 15.49
N ALA A 411 9.19 -30.21 16.72
CA ALA A 411 8.48 -30.88 17.81
C ALA A 411 7.00 -31.12 17.43
N VAL A 412 6.35 -30.16 16.76
CA VAL A 412 4.96 -30.28 16.27
C VAL A 412 4.86 -31.37 15.20
N LEU A 413 5.78 -31.44 14.25
CA LEU A 413 5.79 -32.44 13.17
C LEU A 413 5.98 -33.86 13.69
N PHE A 414 6.77 -34.04 14.75
CA PHE A 414 7.03 -35.35 15.37
C PHE A 414 6.09 -35.66 16.56
N GLY A 415 5.13 -34.79 16.89
CA GLY A 415 4.17 -35.01 17.96
C GLY A 415 4.79 -35.05 19.37
N LEU A 416 5.90 -34.35 19.61
CA LEU A 416 6.64 -34.34 20.90
C LEU A 416 5.95 -33.43 21.94
N GLY A 417 4.83 -33.88 22.52
CA GLY A 417 3.93 -33.08 23.35
C GLY A 417 4.61 -32.25 24.42
N SER A 418 5.41 -32.88 25.33
CA SER A 418 6.11 -32.17 26.39
C SER A 418 7.09 -31.10 25.91
N LEU A 419 7.76 -31.36 24.76
CA LEU A 419 8.67 -30.40 24.16
C LEU A 419 7.89 -29.25 23.50
N ILE A 420 6.73 -29.52 22.88
CA ILE A 420 5.85 -28.51 22.33
C ILE A 420 5.43 -27.52 23.45
N ASP A 421 4.97 -28.02 24.59
CA ASP A 421 4.52 -27.18 25.72
C ASP A 421 5.66 -26.34 26.30
N LEU A 422 6.85 -26.92 26.45
CA LEU A 422 8.05 -26.21 26.94
C LEU A 422 8.42 -25.07 25.97
N LEU A 423 8.57 -25.39 24.69
CA LEU A 423 8.96 -24.40 23.66
C LEU A 423 7.89 -23.33 23.48
N LYS A 424 6.61 -23.71 23.60
CA LYS A 424 5.49 -22.78 23.57
C LYS A 424 5.57 -21.80 24.73
N THR A 425 5.72 -22.27 25.97
CA THR A 425 5.79 -21.42 27.16
C THR A 425 6.94 -20.42 27.07
N PHE A 426 8.13 -20.90 26.67
CA PHE A 426 9.29 -20.04 26.52
C PHE A 426 9.14 -19.03 25.36
N GLY A 427 8.59 -19.47 24.23
CA GLY A 427 8.32 -18.60 23.10
C GLY A 427 7.28 -17.51 23.41
N GLU A 428 6.19 -17.87 24.12
CA GLU A 428 5.17 -16.89 24.54
C GLU A 428 5.75 -15.84 25.51
N PHE A 429 6.65 -16.23 26.40
CA PHE A 429 7.35 -15.29 27.28
C PHE A 429 8.15 -14.25 26.48
N ILE A 430 8.96 -14.69 25.51
CA ILE A 430 9.75 -13.80 24.65
C ILE A 430 8.83 -12.90 23.82
N LEU A 431 7.84 -13.49 23.14
CA LEU A 431 6.96 -12.76 22.22
C LEU A 431 6.03 -11.79 22.95
N SER A 432 5.65 -12.08 24.19
CA SER A 432 4.93 -11.11 25.02
C SER A 432 5.81 -9.90 25.41
N GLY A 433 7.10 -10.12 25.65
CA GLY A 433 8.08 -9.03 25.82
C GLY A 433 8.19 -8.15 24.56
N VAL A 434 8.30 -8.78 23.38
CA VAL A 434 8.30 -8.06 22.10
C VAL A 434 7.04 -7.22 21.94
N SER A 435 5.85 -7.82 22.12
CA SER A 435 4.57 -7.13 21.98
C SER A 435 4.44 -5.92 22.93
N ARG A 436 4.84 -6.07 24.21
CA ARG A 436 4.85 -4.95 25.16
C ARG A 436 5.78 -3.82 24.74
N THR A 437 6.98 -4.16 24.24
CA THR A 437 7.94 -3.18 23.74
C THR A 437 7.40 -2.43 22.53
N LEU A 438 6.78 -3.13 21.56
CA LEU A 438 6.15 -2.52 20.40
C LEU A 438 5.02 -1.56 20.80
N THR A 439 4.15 -1.98 21.72
CA THR A 439 3.04 -1.14 22.23
C THR A 439 3.58 0.11 22.93
N PHE A 440 4.61 -0.02 23.74
CA PHE A 440 5.27 1.13 24.39
C PHE A 440 5.86 2.09 23.34
N CYS A 441 6.63 1.56 22.38
CA CYS A 441 7.25 2.37 21.34
C CYS A 441 6.23 3.07 20.43
N GLN A 442 5.08 2.45 20.19
CA GLN A 442 4.00 3.06 19.39
C GLN A 442 3.40 4.32 20.06
N GLN A 443 3.43 4.39 21.40
CA GLN A 443 2.96 5.56 22.15
C GLN A 443 3.89 6.77 22.01
N LEU A 444 5.14 6.57 21.54
CA LEU A 444 6.12 7.63 21.35
C LEU A 444 5.90 8.34 20.00
N SER A 445 4.83 9.12 19.90
CA SER A 445 4.40 9.78 18.67
C SER A 445 5.46 10.71 18.05
N PHE A 446 6.33 11.31 18.87
CA PHE A 446 7.39 12.24 18.43
C PHE A 446 8.48 11.58 17.57
N THR A 447 8.50 10.26 17.45
CA THR A 447 9.47 9.50 16.65
C THR A 447 9.02 9.22 15.23
N LYS A 448 7.73 9.46 14.93
CA LYS A 448 7.11 9.25 13.63
C LYS A 448 7.03 10.57 12.87
N PHE A 449 7.70 10.65 11.74
CA PHE A 449 7.69 11.79 10.83
C PHE A 449 6.87 11.44 9.59
N THR A 450 5.71 12.06 9.44
CA THR A 450 4.88 11.90 8.23
C THR A 450 5.40 12.85 7.17
N LEU A 451 5.96 12.29 6.11
CA LEU A 451 6.64 13.03 5.04
C LEU A 451 5.85 13.03 3.73
N GLY A 452 4.76 12.24 3.66
CA GLY A 452 3.96 12.13 2.45
C GLY A 452 4.66 11.42 1.29
N ILE A 453 4.03 11.50 0.12
CA ILE A 453 4.61 11.04 -1.14
C ILE A 453 5.40 12.20 -1.75
N TRP A 454 6.68 11.98 -1.96
CA TRP A 454 7.60 12.96 -2.49
C TRP A 454 7.40 13.21 -3.97
N ASP A 455 7.51 14.45 -4.40
CA ASP A 455 7.56 14.80 -5.80
C ASP A 455 8.86 14.32 -6.45
N LYS A 456 8.82 14.09 -7.78
CA LYS A 456 9.97 13.56 -8.53
C LYS A 456 11.23 14.42 -8.37
N TRP A 457 11.09 15.75 -8.36
CA TRP A 457 12.20 16.67 -8.21
C TRP A 457 12.81 16.63 -6.81
N GLU A 458 11.99 16.44 -5.75
CA GLU A 458 12.45 16.30 -4.37
C GLU A 458 13.32 15.04 -4.20
N VAL A 459 12.85 13.92 -4.76
CA VAL A 459 13.61 12.67 -4.78
C VAL A 459 14.97 12.86 -5.49
N VAL A 460 14.96 13.48 -6.67
CA VAL A 460 16.20 13.73 -7.43
C VAL A 460 17.15 14.63 -6.65
N LEU A 461 16.65 15.69 -6.05
CA LEU A 461 17.45 16.62 -5.22
C LEU A 461 18.05 15.90 -4.01
N PHE A 462 17.23 15.17 -3.25
CA PHE A 462 17.68 14.42 -2.08
C PHE A 462 18.79 13.42 -2.42
N LEU A 463 18.59 12.62 -3.46
CA LEU A 463 19.57 11.63 -3.90
C LEU A 463 20.84 12.30 -4.44
N THR A 464 20.71 13.45 -5.09
CA THR A 464 21.87 14.25 -5.54
C THR A 464 22.70 14.74 -4.35
N ILE A 465 22.04 15.24 -3.29
CA ILE A 465 22.73 15.64 -2.05
C ILE A 465 23.48 14.45 -1.46
N LEU A 466 22.82 13.28 -1.35
CA LEU A 466 23.47 12.07 -0.83
C LEU A 466 24.67 11.62 -1.67
N ILE A 467 24.59 11.71 -3.00
CA ILE A 467 25.71 11.40 -3.91
C ILE A 467 26.89 12.36 -3.64
N VAL A 468 26.61 13.66 -3.59
CA VAL A 468 27.67 14.67 -3.33
C VAL A 468 28.36 14.42 -1.98
N VAL A 469 27.55 14.16 -0.94
CA VAL A 469 28.06 13.79 0.39
C VAL A 469 28.96 12.56 0.32
N GLY A 470 28.50 11.50 -0.34
CA GLY A 470 29.28 10.27 -0.52
C GLY A 470 30.61 10.50 -1.26
N ILE A 471 30.60 11.31 -2.33
CA ILE A 471 31.81 11.66 -3.08
C ILE A 471 32.80 12.50 -2.22
N LEU A 472 32.30 13.44 -1.42
CA LEU A 472 33.12 14.24 -0.52
C LEU A 472 33.78 13.36 0.55
N PHE A 473 33.09 12.39 1.11
CA PHE A 473 33.64 11.40 2.02
C PHE A 473 34.71 10.53 1.34
N GLU A 474 34.41 9.98 0.16
CA GLU A 474 35.32 9.10 -0.59
C GLU A 474 36.65 9.82 -0.95
N ARG A 475 36.57 11.09 -1.34
CA ARG A 475 37.72 11.90 -1.68
C ARG A 475 38.47 12.47 -0.46
N ARG A 476 38.05 12.13 0.76
CA ARG A 476 38.54 12.71 2.02
C ARG A 476 38.49 14.24 2.05
N LYS A 477 37.55 14.84 1.31
CA LYS A 477 37.35 16.30 1.23
C LYS A 477 36.19 16.77 2.13
N MET A 478 35.64 15.89 2.97
CA MET A 478 34.63 16.24 3.94
C MET A 478 35.28 17.06 5.07
N THR A 479 34.85 18.29 5.20
CA THR A 479 35.18 19.17 6.32
C THR A 479 33.97 19.31 7.24
N ILE A 480 34.18 19.75 8.48
CA ILE A 480 33.08 20.00 9.43
C ILE A 480 32.02 20.93 8.79
N LYS A 481 32.46 22.03 8.15
CA LYS A 481 31.58 22.99 7.46
C LYS A 481 30.71 22.30 6.37
N LYS A 482 31.34 21.46 5.53
CA LYS A 482 30.63 20.74 4.47
C LYS A 482 29.66 19.68 5.04
N GLY A 483 30.05 19.01 6.14
CA GLY A 483 29.19 18.06 6.85
C GLY A 483 27.95 18.74 7.43
N VAL A 484 28.14 19.87 8.12
CA VAL A 484 27.05 20.68 8.66
C VAL A 484 26.14 21.18 7.54
N LEU A 485 26.69 21.73 6.44
CA LEU A 485 25.91 22.20 5.31
C LEU A 485 25.11 21.07 4.67
N SER A 486 25.66 19.87 4.55
CA SER A 486 24.93 18.70 4.00
C SER A 486 23.77 18.27 4.90
N ILE A 487 23.98 18.26 6.22
CA ILE A 487 22.92 17.97 7.19
C ILE A 487 21.82 19.02 7.10
N LEU A 488 22.19 20.30 7.07
CA LEU A 488 21.23 21.40 6.94
C LEU A 488 20.43 21.31 5.64
N ALA A 489 21.08 20.96 4.51
CA ALA A 489 20.38 20.77 3.23
C ALA A 489 19.39 19.61 3.26
N ILE A 490 19.76 18.48 3.89
CA ILE A 490 18.85 17.35 4.07
C ILE A 490 17.68 17.73 4.99
N LEU A 491 17.96 18.39 6.12
CA LEU A 491 16.92 18.83 7.04
C LEU A 491 15.96 19.83 6.39
N ALA A 492 16.51 20.81 5.64
CA ALA A 492 15.69 21.78 4.92
C ALA A 492 14.73 21.09 3.93
N LEU A 493 15.22 20.09 3.18
CA LEU A 493 14.37 19.32 2.27
C LEU A 493 13.31 18.49 3.01
N LEU A 494 13.67 17.85 4.13
CA LEU A 494 12.72 17.08 4.93
C LEU A 494 11.63 17.94 5.58
N ILE A 495 11.93 19.22 5.84
CA ILE A 495 10.96 20.19 6.34
C ILE A 495 10.08 20.71 5.20
N GLU A 496 10.64 20.88 4.02
CA GLU A 496 9.93 21.41 2.85
C GLU A 496 8.94 20.42 2.25
N VAL A 497 9.30 19.15 2.15
CA VAL A 497 8.46 18.10 1.52
C VAL A 497 7.01 18.06 2.04
N PRO A 498 6.70 18.06 3.36
CA PRO A 498 5.32 18.07 3.84
C PRO A 498 4.70 19.48 3.90
N TYR A 499 5.35 20.49 3.33
CA TYR A 499 4.84 21.87 3.32
C TYR A 499 3.94 22.12 2.12
N HIS A 500 2.70 22.53 2.34
CA HIS A 500 1.81 22.95 1.26
C HIS A 500 2.05 24.43 0.94
N TRP A 501 2.27 24.72 -0.32
CA TRP A 501 2.52 26.09 -0.80
C TRP A 501 1.26 26.80 -1.27
N GLU A 502 0.28 26.04 -1.70
CA GLU A 502 -0.96 26.54 -2.29
C GLU A 502 -2.18 25.98 -1.56
N THR A 503 -3.30 26.69 -1.68
CA THR A 503 -4.57 26.16 -1.18
C THR A 503 -5.12 25.16 -2.20
N GLU A 504 -5.51 23.97 -1.73
CA GLU A 504 -6.06 22.91 -2.56
C GLU A 504 -7.32 22.32 -1.92
N LEU A 505 -8.30 21.98 -2.73
CA LEU A 505 -9.46 21.17 -2.32
C LEU A 505 -9.33 19.79 -2.98
N VAL A 506 -9.36 18.74 -2.16
CA VAL A 506 -9.20 17.36 -2.63
C VAL A 506 -10.43 16.56 -2.23
N MET A 507 -11.18 16.10 -3.21
CA MET A 507 -12.28 15.17 -2.98
C MET A 507 -11.71 13.74 -2.98
N VAL A 508 -11.71 13.11 -1.82
CA VAL A 508 -11.25 11.73 -1.64
C VAL A 508 -12.38 10.80 -2.10
N ASP A 509 -12.08 9.87 -2.99
CA ASP A 509 -13.03 8.85 -3.40
C ASP A 509 -13.15 7.79 -2.29
N VAL A 510 -14.19 7.92 -1.51
CA VAL A 510 -14.56 6.97 -0.45
C VAL A 510 -15.64 5.99 -0.91
N GLY A 511 -15.93 5.93 -2.22
CA GLY A 511 -17.09 5.25 -2.74
C GLY A 511 -18.36 6.05 -2.44
N GLN A 512 -19.35 5.43 -1.79
CA GLN A 512 -20.53 6.16 -1.33
C GLN A 512 -20.17 6.93 -0.06
N GLY A 513 -20.54 8.23 -0.01
CA GLY A 513 -20.25 9.12 1.10
C GLY A 513 -19.36 10.30 0.72
N ASP A 514 -19.11 11.19 1.66
CA ASP A 514 -18.28 12.37 1.49
C ASP A 514 -17.01 12.34 2.31
N SER A 515 -15.91 12.76 1.71
CA SER A 515 -14.64 13.06 2.38
C SER A 515 -13.86 14.07 1.55
N ILE A 516 -13.84 15.32 2.02
CA ILE A 516 -13.26 16.44 1.29
C ILE A 516 -12.16 17.07 2.14
N LEU A 517 -10.96 17.13 1.60
CA LEU A 517 -9.80 17.70 2.27
C LEU A 517 -9.49 19.08 1.70
N LEU A 518 -9.53 20.10 2.53
CA LEU A 518 -9.06 21.44 2.21
C LEU A 518 -7.68 21.65 2.82
N LEU A 519 -6.67 21.75 1.98
CA LEU A 519 -5.29 22.05 2.35
C LEU A 519 -5.05 23.55 2.23
N ALA A 520 -4.38 24.14 3.22
CA ALA A 520 -3.95 25.52 3.18
C ALA A 520 -2.42 25.61 3.28
N PRO A 521 -1.79 26.72 2.87
CA PRO A 521 -0.35 26.88 2.99
C PRO A 521 0.14 26.65 4.42
N GLY A 522 1.19 25.81 4.55
CA GLY A 522 1.79 25.47 5.84
C GLY A 522 1.90 23.97 6.10
N TRP A 523 2.43 23.62 7.28
CA TRP A 523 2.52 22.24 7.76
C TRP A 523 1.25 21.86 8.50
N ASN A 524 0.66 20.70 8.17
CA ASN A 524 -0.55 20.20 8.81
C ASN A 524 -1.74 21.20 8.80
N GLN A 525 -1.72 22.15 7.87
CA GLN A 525 -2.82 23.10 7.73
C GLN A 525 -3.91 22.48 6.84
N ALA A 526 -4.77 21.70 7.47
CA ALA A 526 -5.80 20.94 6.77
C ALA A 526 -7.13 20.95 7.53
N THR A 527 -8.22 21.13 6.77
CA THR A 527 -9.60 20.89 7.23
C THR A 527 -10.16 19.71 6.46
N LEU A 528 -10.61 18.68 7.18
CA LEU A 528 -11.35 17.57 6.60
C LEU A 528 -12.84 17.82 6.77
N ILE A 529 -13.58 17.83 5.67
CA ILE A 529 -15.04 17.97 5.64
C ILE A 529 -15.60 16.58 5.36
N ASP A 530 -16.32 16.05 6.32
CA ASP A 530 -16.79 14.67 6.40
C ASP A 530 -15.67 13.62 6.31
N THR A 531 -15.93 12.42 6.77
CA THR A 531 -14.91 11.40 6.92
C THR A 531 -15.13 10.17 6.05
N GLY A 532 -16.26 10.10 5.35
CA GLY A 532 -16.73 8.88 4.73
C GLY A 532 -17.14 7.83 5.77
N GLY A 533 -17.49 6.67 5.30
CA GLY A 533 -17.88 5.51 6.08
C GLY A 533 -18.62 4.50 5.24
N LEU A 534 -18.73 3.28 5.72
CA LEU A 534 -19.47 2.22 5.05
C LEU A 534 -20.68 1.84 5.89
N SER A 535 -21.86 2.09 5.39
CA SER A 535 -23.10 1.63 6.02
C SER A 535 -23.10 0.09 6.16
N ASP A 536 -23.41 -0.37 7.35
CA ASP A 536 -23.40 -1.80 7.66
C ASP A 536 -24.79 -2.39 7.38
N PHE A 537 -24.94 -2.95 6.17
CA PHE A 537 -26.11 -3.77 5.87
C PHE A 537 -25.99 -5.10 6.62
N LYS A 538 -26.71 -5.26 7.73
CA LYS A 538 -26.74 -6.48 8.52
C LYS A 538 -27.25 -7.63 7.63
N GLN A 539 -26.36 -8.53 7.28
CA GLN A 539 -26.73 -9.79 6.64
C GLN A 539 -27.45 -10.65 7.68
N LYS A 540 -28.55 -11.29 7.27
CA LYS A 540 -29.40 -12.07 8.19
C LYS A 540 -28.71 -13.34 8.73
N GLU A 541 -27.80 -13.94 7.95
CA GLU A 541 -27.18 -15.23 8.26
C GLU A 541 -25.73 -15.04 8.71
N ALA A 542 -25.35 -15.66 9.83
CA ALA A 542 -24.02 -15.50 10.44
C ALA A 542 -22.84 -15.91 9.52
N TRP A 543 -23.02 -16.98 8.72
CA TRP A 543 -21.98 -17.47 7.81
C TRP A 543 -21.70 -16.51 6.64
N ARG A 544 -22.65 -15.64 6.29
CA ARG A 544 -22.49 -14.62 5.25
C ARG A 544 -21.72 -13.39 5.71
N HIS A 545 -21.48 -13.24 7.02
CA HIS A 545 -20.81 -12.06 7.55
C HIS A 545 -19.39 -11.93 7.02
N ARG A 546 -19.17 -10.94 6.16
CA ARG A 546 -17.85 -10.57 5.66
C ARG A 546 -17.14 -9.68 6.66
N LYS A 547 -15.91 -10.03 7.02
CA LYS A 547 -15.01 -9.09 7.72
C LYS A 547 -14.69 -7.96 6.77
N LYS A 548 -15.33 -6.82 6.94
CA LYS A 548 -15.02 -5.61 6.18
C LYS A 548 -13.71 -5.03 6.67
N LYS A 549 -12.87 -4.62 5.73
CA LYS A 549 -11.71 -3.79 6.09
C LYS A 549 -12.21 -2.41 6.46
N ASP A 550 -11.63 -1.84 7.51
CA ASP A 550 -11.91 -0.46 7.90
C ASP A 550 -11.51 0.49 6.77
N GLN A 551 -12.50 1.20 6.20
CA GLN A 551 -12.30 2.14 5.11
C GLN A 551 -11.42 3.32 5.53
N GLY A 552 -11.51 3.73 6.79
CA GLY A 552 -10.62 4.75 7.34
C GLY A 552 -9.14 4.34 7.21
N ILE A 553 -8.81 3.06 7.54
CA ILE A 553 -7.44 2.52 7.43
C ILE A 553 -7.02 2.33 5.98
N THR A 554 -7.92 1.89 5.11
CA THR A 554 -7.55 1.51 3.74
C THR A 554 -7.61 2.65 2.74
N THR A 555 -8.39 3.70 3.03
CA THR A 555 -8.68 4.79 2.08
C THR A 555 -8.33 6.17 2.63
N VAL A 556 -8.98 6.61 3.72
CA VAL A 556 -8.90 8.01 4.15
C VAL A 556 -7.56 8.32 4.83
N VAL A 557 -7.15 7.52 5.82
CA VAL A 557 -5.87 7.73 6.52
C VAL A 557 -4.67 7.68 5.57
N PRO A 558 -4.56 6.71 4.63
CA PRO A 558 -3.50 6.73 3.64
C PRO A 558 -3.52 7.95 2.73
N ALA A 559 -4.71 8.43 2.31
CA ALA A 559 -4.83 9.63 1.49
C ALA A 559 -4.33 10.89 2.25
N LEU A 560 -4.68 11.03 3.53
CA LEU A 560 -4.19 12.12 4.39
C LEU A 560 -2.66 12.03 4.60
N GLN A 561 -2.15 10.84 4.90
CA GLN A 561 -0.72 10.63 5.12
C GLN A 561 0.10 10.81 3.84
N ALA A 562 -0.46 10.48 2.67
CA ALA A 562 0.17 10.70 1.38
C ALA A 562 0.35 12.21 1.06
N GLU A 563 -0.49 13.08 1.65
CA GLU A 563 -0.33 14.54 1.64
C GLU A 563 0.61 15.06 2.74
N GLY A 564 1.29 14.19 3.47
CA GLY A 564 2.23 14.58 4.54
C GLY A 564 1.56 14.98 5.85
N LEU A 565 0.26 14.74 6.02
CA LEU A 565 -0.47 15.13 7.21
C LEU A 565 -0.30 14.14 8.36
N SER A 566 0.13 14.64 9.50
CA SER A 566 0.13 13.93 10.79
C SER A 566 -0.95 14.44 11.72
N GLU A 567 -1.50 15.61 11.44
CA GLU A 567 -2.50 16.32 12.21
C GLU A 567 -3.53 17.00 11.29
N LEU A 568 -4.74 17.19 11.79
CA LEU A 568 -5.79 17.98 11.15
C LEU A 568 -6.11 19.17 12.04
N SER A 569 -6.01 20.38 11.48
CA SER A 569 -6.38 21.59 12.18
C SER A 569 -7.86 21.57 12.55
N GLN A 570 -8.69 21.11 11.61
CA GLN A 570 -10.13 21.05 11.78
C GLN A 570 -10.70 19.79 11.10
N VAL A 571 -11.76 19.24 11.69
CA VAL A 571 -12.67 18.29 11.04
C VAL A 571 -14.06 18.87 11.14
N MET A 572 -14.74 19.07 10.03
CA MET A 572 -16.14 19.50 9.98
C MET A 572 -17.00 18.31 9.56
N LEU A 573 -18.06 18.04 10.31
CA LEU A 573 -19.02 17.00 9.97
C LEU A 573 -20.35 17.66 9.61
N SER A 574 -20.85 17.35 8.43
CA SER A 574 -22.07 17.95 7.91
C SER A 574 -23.30 17.48 8.69
N HIS A 575 -23.44 16.18 8.91
CA HIS A 575 -24.52 15.54 9.66
C HIS A 575 -24.05 14.19 10.23
N GLY A 576 -24.98 13.35 10.73
CA GLY A 576 -24.62 12.17 11.53
C GLY A 576 -24.61 10.81 10.83
N ASP A 577 -24.89 10.75 9.53
CA ASP A 577 -24.98 9.49 8.79
C ASP A 577 -23.62 8.80 8.64
N GLU A 578 -23.63 7.47 8.62
CA GLU A 578 -22.43 6.65 8.67
C GLU A 578 -21.47 6.91 7.49
N ASP A 579 -21.99 7.22 6.31
CA ASP A 579 -21.20 7.56 5.12
C ASP A 579 -20.58 8.97 5.16
N HIS A 580 -20.81 9.73 6.23
CA HIS A 580 -20.18 11.03 6.54
C HIS A 580 -19.29 10.98 7.80
N VAL A 581 -19.71 10.23 8.83
CA VAL A 581 -18.98 10.23 10.13
C VAL A 581 -18.32 8.90 10.46
N GLY A 582 -18.55 7.84 9.68
CA GLY A 582 -18.18 6.47 10.03
C GLY A 582 -16.69 6.24 10.26
N ASN A 583 -15.82 6.96 9.53
CA ASN A 583 -14.39 6.82 9.67
C ASN A 583 -13.77 7.73 10.75
N LEU A 584 -14.55 8.57 11.43
CA LEU A 584 -14.04 9.56 12.41
C LEU A 584 -13.20 8.93 13.51
N LYS A 585 -13.66 7.80 14.09
CA LYS A 585 -12.92 7.08 15.15
C LYS A 585 -11.57 6.59 14.67
N THR A 586 -11.55 6.04 13.48
CA THR A 586 -10.33 5.51 12.85
C THR A 586 -9.35 6.61 12.52
N ILE A 587 -9.84 7.73 11.98
CA ILE A 587 -9.00 8.90 11.70
C ILE A 587 -8.41 9.45 13.00
N ALA A 588 -9.21 9.65 14.05
CA ALA A 588 -8.74 10.15 15.34
C ALA A 588 -7.72 9.22 16.06
N LYS A 589 -7.73 7.92 15.73
CA LYS A 589 -6.73 6.95 16.23
C LYS A 589 -5.36 7.13 15.55
N HIS A 590 -5.33 7.61 14.30
CA HIS A 590 -4.12 7.65 13.46
C HIS A 590 -3.59 9.05 13.16
N ILE A 591 -4.47 10.05 13.19
CA ILE A 591 -4.22 11.46 12.88
C ILE A 591 -4.72 12.30 14.05
N ASN A 592 -3.90 13.22 14.54
CA ASN A 592 -4.30 14.10 15.64
C ASN A 592 -5.31 15.16 15.13
N ILE A 593 -6.45 15.30 15.80
CA ILE A 593 -7.50 16.26 15.46
C ILE A 593 -7.48 17.38 16.50
N HIS A 594 -7.29 18.64 16.08
CA HIS A 594 -7.28 19.77 17.00
C HIS A 594 -8.69 20.31 17.28
N GLN A 595 -9.51 20.44 16.24
CA GLN A 595 -10.87 20.97 16.38
C GLN A 595 -11.89 20.13 15.62
N LEU A 596 -13.05 19.89 16.23
CA LEU A 596 -14.22 19.27 15.61
C LEU A 596 -15.35 20.31 15.49
N ILE A 597 -15.84 20.53 14.27
CA ILE A 597 -16.90 21.47 13.93
C ILE A 597 -18.13 20.65 13.55
N ILE A 598 -19.24 20.87 14.26
CA ILE A 598 -20.52 20.16 14.06
C ILE A 598 -21.70 21.11 14.23
N GLY A 599 -22.85 20.75 13.67
CA GLY A 599 -24.10 21.45 13.91
C GLY A 599 -24.49 21.35 15.39
N LYS A 600 -24.97 22.49 15.96
CA LYS A 600 -25.40 22.54 17.36
C LYS A 600 -26.56 21.58 17.60
N GLY A 601 -26.40 20.63 18.52
CA GLY A 601 -27.33 19.54 18.79
C GLY A 601 -26.73 18.16 18.44
N MET A 602 -25.88 18.10 17.42
CA MET A 602 -25.22 16.85 16.99
C MET A 602 -24.29 16.29 18.08
N GLU A 603 -23.80 17.10 19.01
CA GLU A 603 -22.95 16.63 20.12
C GLU A 603 -23.65 15.61 21.04
N LYS A 604 -24.97 15.44 20.89
CA LYS A 604 -25.78 14.50 21.69
C LYS A 604 -25.79 13.08 21.14
N ILE A 605 -25.40 12.88 19.87
CA ILE A 605 -25.40 11.51 19.31
C ILE A 605 -24.32 10.63 19.96
N PRO A 606 -24.54 9.31 20.07
CA PRO A 606 -23.64 8.41 20.80
C PRO A 606 -22.18 8.47 20.34
N LEU A 607 -21.95 8.57 19.03
CA LEU A 607 -20.61 8.69 18.45
C LEU A 607 -19.86 9.91 19.01
N MET A 608 -20.52 11.08 19.05
CA MET A 608 -19.89 12.32 19.51
C MET A 608 -19.62 12.29 21.01
N GLN A 609 -20.49 11.68 21.81
CA GLN A 609 -20.28 11.49 23.23
C GLN A 609 -19.07 10.57 23.49
N GLU A 610 -18.94 9.48 22.73
CA GLU A 610 -17.76 8.59 22.80
C GLU A 610 -16.48 9.34 22.42
N MET A 611 -16.50 10.13 21.32
CA MET A 611 -15.37 10.94 20.89
C MET A 611 -14.93 11.92 21.97
N LYS A 612 -15.88 12.63 22.59
CA LYS A 612 -15.60 13.57 23.68
C LYS A 612 -14.96 12.92 24.88
N LYS A 613 -15.41 11.71 25.23
CA LYS A 613 -14.85 10.93 26.34
C LYS A 613 -13.44 10.42 26.03
N LYS A 614 -13.23 9.91 24.81
CA LYS A 614 -11.98 9.25 24.42
C LYS A 614 -10.88 10.23 24.02
N TYR A 615 -11.25 11.37 23.44
CA TYR A 615 -10.34 12.40 22.94
C TYR A 615 -10.64 13.78 23.57
N PRO A 616 -10.43 13.97 24.90
CA PRO A 616 -10.82 15.18 25.62
C PRO A 616 -10.05 16.44 25.21
N LYS A 617 -8.94 16.29 24.46
CA LYS A 617 -8.13 17.41 23.95
C LYS A 617 -8.69 18.06 22.71
N ILE A 618 -9.63 17.42 22.00
CA ILE A 618 -10.26 17.97 20.81
C ILE A 618 -11.12 19.15 21.23
N GLN A 619 -10.92 20.30 20.61
CA GLN A 619 -11.77 21.48 20.77
C GLN A 619 -13.07 21.29 19.97
N TRP A 620 -14.20 21.64 20.57
CA TRP A 620 -15.50 21.48 19.94
C TRP A 620 -16.05 22.86 19.54
N ARG A 621 -16.44 23.01 18.28
CA ARG A 621 -17.15 24.18 17.76
C ARG A 621 -18.51 23.76 17.28
N LEU A 622 -19.55 24.29 17.95
CA LEU A 622 -20.96 24.09 17.60
C LEU A 622 -21.41 25.25 16.75
N VAL A 623 -21.91 24.99 15.54
CA VAL A 623 -22.27 26.05 14.57
C VAL A 623 -23.75 26.06 14.22
N LEU A 624 -24.23 27.24 13.87
CA LEU A 624 -25.58 27.54 13.35
C LEU A 624 -25.47 28.50 12.17
N ALA A 625 -26.57 28.64 11.43
CA ALA A 625 -26.68 29.62 10.36
C ALA A 625 -26.36 31.03 10.86
N GLY A 626 -25.48 31.73 10.14
CA GLY A 626 -24.98 33.06 10.50
C GLY A 626 -23.60 33.05 11.14
N ASP A 627 -23.10 31.88 11.60
CA ASP A 627 -21.75 31.81 12.12
C ASP A 627 -20.72 31.96 11.00
N GLU A 628 -19.72 32.82 11.28
CA GLU A 628 -18.61 33.05 10.35
C GLU A 628 -17.28 32.95 11.08
N TRP A 629 -16.23 32.45 10.35
CA TRP A 629 -14.85 32.44 10.84
C TRP A 629 -13.86 32.45 9.71
N LYS A 630 -12.67 32.89 10.01
CA LYS A 630 -11.51 32.77 9.14
C LYS A 630 -10.62 31.60 9.61
N TRP A 631 -10.12 30.84 8.67
CA TRP A 631 -9.10 29.83 8.90
C TRP A 631 -8.08 29.92 7.77
N ASN A 632 -6.85 30.30 8.11
CA ASN A 632 -5.82 30.66 7.14
C ASN A 632 -6.34 31.69 6.12
N GLU A 633 -6.17 31.39 4.82
CA GLU A 633 -6.62 32.27 3.74
C GLU A 633 -8.09 32.06 3.35
N THR A 634 -8.84 31.25 4.12
CA THR A 634 -10.23 30.93 3.82
C THR A 634 -11.20 31.59 4.78
N THR A 635 -12.35 32.01 4.26
CA THR A 635 -13.45 32.49 5.06
C THR A 635 -14.62 31.52 4.97
N TRP A 636 -15.17 31.16 6.11
CA TRP A 636 -16.25 30.20 6.26
C TRP A 636 -17.49 30.92 6.74
N LYS A 637 -18.64 30.65 6.13
CA LYS A 637 -19.95 31.14 6.53
C LYS A 637 -20.96 30.01 6.51
N VAL A 638 -21.62 29.79 7.64
CA VAL A 638 -22.65 28.74 7.75
C VAL A 638 -24.00 29.36 7.32
N LEU A 639 -24.66 28.69 6.38
CA LEU A 639 -25.97 29.07 5.87
C LEU A 639 -27.11 28.26 6.50
N TRP A 640 -26.80 27.05 7.00
CA TRP A 640 -27.72 26.11 7.63
C TRP A 640 -26.95 25.17 8.59
N PRO A 641 -27.55 24.63 9.68
CA PRO A 641 -28.94 24.71 10.11
C PRO A 641 -29.25 25.98 10.91
N LYS A 642 -30.55 26.39 10.96
CA LYS A 642 -31.03 27.51 11.74
C LYS A 642 -31.38 27.15 13.19
N GLY A 643 -31.67 25.91 13.45
CA GLY A 643 -32.08 25.37 14.74
C GLY A 643 -31.15 24.27 15.24
N LEU A 644 -31.55 23.61 16.33
CA LEU A 644 -30.80 22.46 16.85
C LEU A 644 -30.85 21.32 15.85
N SER A 645 -29.70 20.78 15.54
CA SER A 645 -29.54 19.60 14.66
C SER A 645 -29.92 18.31 15.39
N HIS A 646 -30.65 17.44 14.71
CA HIS A 646 -30.90 16.06 15.09
C HIS A 646 -29.93 15.11 14.40
N ALA A 647 -28.94 15.67 13.69
CA ALA A 647 -27.92 14.95 12.93
C ALA A 647 -28.45 14.18 11.69
N GLU A 648 -29.63 14.57 11.19
CA GLU A 648 -30.24 14.03 9.96
C GLU A 648 -29.78 14.80 8.71
N ASN A 649 -30.06 14.29 7.51
CA ASN A 649 -29.71 14.92 6.24
C ASN A 649 -30.22 16.36 6.13
N GLU A 650 -31.44 16.62 6.59
CA GLU A 650 -32.06 17.96 6.59
C GLU A 650 -31.35 18.97 7.51
N ASP A 651 -30.54 18.46 8.44
CA ASP A 651 -29.73 19.26 9.36
C ASP A 651 -28.28 19.42 8.89
N SER A 652 -27.95 18.97 7.69
CA SER A 652 -26.60 19.09 7.12
C SER A 652 -26.10 20.52 7.19
N ILE A 653 -24.85 20.71 7.59
CA ILE A 653 -24.21 22.04 7.56
C ILE A 653 -24.03 22.45 6.09
N LEU A 654 -24.77 23.48 5.67
CA LEU A 654 -24.46 24.19 4.44
C LEU A 654 -23.47 25.30 4.74
N ALA A 655 -22.25 25.15 4.19
CA ALA A 655 -21.18 26.11 4.38
C ALA A 655 -20.71 26.73 3.07
N LEU A 656 -20.59 28.05 3.07
CA LEU A 656 -19.98 28.82 2.01
C LEU A 656 -18.50 29.03 2.38
N VAL A 657 -17.59 28.51 1.57
CA VAL A 657 -16.16 28.63 1.78
C VAL A 657 -15.57 29.52 0.69
N THR A 658 -15.00 30.65 1.09
CA THR A 658 -14.30 31.54 0.16
C THR A 658 -12.81 31.31 0.23
N VAL A 659 -12.21 30.97 -0.92
CA VAL A 659 -10.79 30.76 -1.13
C VAL A 659 -10.32 31.75 -2.19
N MET A 660 -9.48 32.72 -1.82
CA MET A 660 -9.09 33.81 -2.73
C MET A 660 -10.33 34.50 -3.34
N LYS A 661 -10.53 34.38 -4.66
CA LYS A 661 -11.68 34.93 -5.40
C LYS A 661 -12.78 33.91 -5.70
N GLN A 662 -12.60 32.65 -5.29
CA GLN A 662 -13.54 31.57 -5.58
C GLN A 662 -14.38 31.26 -4.34
N THR A 663 -15.65 30.99 -4.58
CA THR A 663 -16.57 30.62 -3.51
C THR A 663 -17.13 29.24 -3.78
N ILE A 664 -17.08 28.39 -2.78
CA ILE A 664 -17.48 26.99 -2.82
C ILE A 664 -18.69 26.82 -1.91
N LEU A 665 -19.79 26.27 -2.39
CA LEU A 665 -20.89 25.82 -1.55
C LEU A 665 -20.73 24.34 -1.26
N LEU A 666 -20.60 24.02 0.03
CA LEU A 666 -20.64 22.66 0.58
C LEU A 666 -22.05 22.42 1.11
N THR A 667 -22.72 21.38 0.64
CA THR A 667 -24.16 21.16 0.91
C THR A 667 -24.42 19.96 1.83
N GLY A 668 -23.40 19.10 2.10
CA GLY A 668 -23.64 17.82 2.73
C GLY A 668 -24.72 17.04 1.95
N ASP A 669 -25.68 16.48 2.67
CA ASP A 669 -26.79 15.71 2.11
C ASP A 669 -28.14 16.45 2.20
N ALA A 670 -28.08 17.77 2.30
CA ALA A 670 -29.27 18.61 2.33
C ALA A 670 -30.19 18.38 1.12
N SER A 671 -31.49 18.36 1.40
CA SER A 671 -32.49 18.24 0.35
C SER A 671 -32.80 19.57 -0.35
N GLU A 672 -33.51 19.50 -1.48
CA GLU A 672 -33.99 20.65 -2.23
C GLU A 672 -34.80 21.63 -1.36
N LYS A 673 -35.57 21.12 -0.37
CA LYS A 673 -36.31 21.96 0.58
C LYS A 673 -35.40 22.89 1.43
N VAL A 674 -34.29 22.31 1.89
CA VAL A 674 -33.29 23.09 2.66
C VAL A 674 -32.60 24.10 1.74
N GLU A 675 -32.26 23.70 0.52
CA GLU A 675 -31.67 24.59 -0.48
C GLU A 675 -32.58 25.77 -0.80
N GLU A 676 -33.89 25.53 -1.00
CA GLU A 676 -34.89 26.58 -1.22
C GLU A 676 -34.99 27.55 -0.02
N ALA A 677 -34.96 26.99 1.21
CA ALA A 677 -34.96 27.83 2.40
C ALA A 677 -33.72 28.70 2.50
N VAL A 678 -32.54 28.17 2.12
CA VAL A 678 -31.27 28.91 2.05
C VAL A 678 -31.33 30.01 0.99
N VAL A 679 -31.83 29.71 -0.21
CA VAL A 679 -32.00 30.67 -1.31
C VAL A 679 -32.94 31.82 -0.89
N LYS A 680 -34.09 31.50 -0.28
CA LYS A 680 -35.03 32.48 0.21
C LYS A 680 -34.44 33.46 1.25
N ASN A 681 -33.55 32.93 2.11
CA ASN A 681 -32.89 33.73 3.15
C ASN A 681 -31.67 34.50 2.65
N ASN A 682 -31.12 34.10 1.51
CA ASN A 682 -29.88 34.64 0.91
C ASN A 682 -30.09 34.95 -0.59
N PRO A 683 -30.95 35.95 -0.96
CA PRO A 683 -31.30 36.21 -2.36
C PRO A 683 -30.13 36.69 -3.23
N HIS A 684 -29.04 37.12 -2.60
CA HIS A 684 -27.78 37.52 -3.26
C HIS A 684 -26.70 36.47 -3.14
N LEU A 685 -27.03 35.20 -2.86
CA LEU A 685 -26.08 34.12 -2.76
C LEU A 685 -25.35 33.92 -4.10
N GLN A 686 -24.01 33.92 -4.06
CA GLN A 686 -23.16 33.66 -5.21
C GLN A 686 -22.06 32.66 -4.84
N PHE A 687 -21.84 31.70 -5.70
CA PHE A 687 -20.70 30.77 -5.62
C PHE A 687 -20.37 30.28 -7.00
N SER A 688 -19.09 29.92 -7.22
CA SER A 688 -18.60 29.43 -8.52
C SER A 688 -18.46 27.90 -8.56
N ILE A 689 -18.38 27.27 -7.39
CA ILE A 689 -18.11 25.85 -7.23
C ILE A 689 -19.18 25.24 -6.32
N LEU A 690 -19.79 24.15 -6.77
CA LEU A 690 -20.81 23.41 -6.02
C LEU A 690 -20.30 22.00 -5.67
N LYS A 691 -20.28 21.63 -4.37
CA LYS A 691 -20.37 20.24 -3.97
C LYS A 691 -21.86 19.87 -4.05
N VAL A 692 -22.17 18.97 -4.97
CA VAL A 692 -23.56 18.55 -5.23
C VAL A 692 -24.11 17.80 -4.02
N GLY A 693 -25.29 18.19 -3.56
CA GLY A 693 -25.93 17.62 -2.38
C GLY A 693 -26.29 16.15 -2.54
N HIS A 694 -26.26 15.41 -1.45
CA HIS A 694 -26.74 14.05 -1.31
C HIS A 694 -26.28 13.13 -2.48
N HIS A 695 -25.00 13.18 -2.78
CA HIS A 695 -24.32 12.40 -3.83
C HIS A 695 -24.95 12.49 -5.23
N GLY A 696 -25.73 13.56 -5.49
CA GLY A 696 -26.49 13.72 -6.72
C GLY A 696 -27.85 13.00 -6.71
N SER A 697 -28.46 12.86 -5.54
CA SER A 697 -29.83 12.37 -5.39
C SER A 697 -30.81 13.21 -6.22
N ARG A 698 -31.95 12.63 -6.60
CA ARG A 698 -33.03 13.35 -7.29
C ARG A 698 -33.59 14.50 -6.46
N THR A 699 -33.56 14.37 -5.13
CA THR A 699 -34.11 15.33 -4.16
C THR A 699 -33.12 16.40 -3.71
N SER A 700 -32.01 16.59 -4.39
CA SER A 700 -30.99 17.60 -4.08
C SER A 700 -30.58 18.38 -5.33
N SER A 701 -29.86 19.49 -5.14
CA SER A 701 -29.44 20.41 -6.19
C SER A 701 -30.61 20.87 -7.05
N GLY A 702 -31.59 21.45 -6.36
CA GLY A 702 -32.85 21.87 -6.94
C GLY A 702 -32.75 23.05 -7.91
N GLU A 703 -33.79 23.21 -8.72
CA GLU A 703 -33.82 24.27 -9.74
C GLU A 703 -33.69 25.68 -9.15
N ALA A 704 -34.27 25.93 -7.96
CA ALA A 704 -34.23 27.23 -7.31
C ALA A 704 -32.78 27.68 -7.04
N LEU A 705 -31.96 26.79 -6.47
CA LEU A 705 -30.56 27.05 -6.20
C LEU A 705 -29.75 27.20 -7.51
N LEU A 706 -29.92 26.29 -8.44
CA LEU A 706 -29.15 26.24 -9.69
C LEU A 706 -29.49 27.43 -10.63
N LYS A 707 -30.74 27.86 -10.69
CA LYS A 707 -31.15 29.06 -11.45
C LYS A 707 -30.59 30.34 -10.87
N LEU A 708 -30.52 30.46 -9.52
CA LEU A 708 -29.98 31.63 -8.87
C LEU A 708 -28.49 31.83 -9.14
N VAL A 709 -27.70 30.74 -9.09
CA VAL A 709 -26.24 30.87 -9.00
C VAL A 709 -25.50 30.43 -10.26
N GLN A 710 -25.98 29.42 -11.00
CA GLN A 710 -25.34 28.86 -12.20
C GLN A 710 -23.84 28.55 -11.98
N PRO A 711 -23.51 27.53 -11.13
CA PRO A 711 -22.13 27.22 -10.78
C PRO A 711 -21.28 26.84 -12.01
N ARG A 712 -20.05 27.29 -12.07
CA ARG A 712 -19.10 26.93 -13.15
C ARG A 712 -18.61 25.50 -13.06
N LEU A 713 -18.44 24.99 -11.82
CA LEU A 713 -17.98 23.64 -11.51
C LEU A 713 -18.95 22.96 -10.55
N ALA A 714 -19.22 21.69 -10.80
CA ALA A 714 -20.01 20.83 -9.93
C ALA A 714 -19.24 19.53 -9.63
N PHE A 715 -19.10 19.22 -8.34
CA PHE A 715 -18.42 18.01 -7.86
C PHE A 715 -19.42 17.06 -7.23
N ILE A 716 -19.39 15.80 -7.64
CA ILE A 716 -20.25 14.75 -7.13
C ILE A 716 -19.37 13.68 -6.50
N SER A 717 -19.52 13.47 -5.20
CA SER A 717 -18.94 12.33 -4.50
C SER A 717 -19.95 11.20 -4.51
N CYS A 718 -19.65 10.09 -5.16
CA CYS A 718 -20.55 8.95 -5.28
C CYS A 718 -19.76 7.67 -5.59
N GLY A 719 -20.31 6.53 -5.18
CA GLY A 719 -19.69 5.23 -5.39
C GLY A 719 -19.94 4.65 -6.78
N LYS A 720 -18.93 3.97 -7.33
CA LYS A 720 -19.12 3.14 -8.52
C LYS A 720 -20.07 1.97 -8.15
N HIS A 721 -21.08 1.73 -8.98
CA HIS A 721 -22.08 0.70 -8.75
C HIS A 721 -22.82 0.81 -7.40
N ASN A 722 -23.10 2.06 -6.94
CA ASN A 722 -23.85 2.23 -5.70
C ASN A 722 -25.31 1.78 -5.85
N HIS A 723 -25.86 1.24 -4.76
CA HIS A 723 -27.24 0.70 -4.73
C HIS A 723 -28.33 1.77 -4.78
N TYR A 724 -27.98 3.04 -4.57
CA TYR A 724 -28.93 4.16 -4.54
C TYR A 724 -29.22 4.74 -5.93
N GLY A 725 -28.45 4.33 -6.96
CA GLY A 725 -28.56 4.86 -8.31
C GLY A 725 -28.09 6.31 -8.43
N HIS A 726 -27.20 6.74 -7.55
CA HIS A 726 -26.62 8.09 -7.59
C HIS A 726 -25.36 8.14 -8.48
N PRO A 727 -25.12 9.27 -9.20
CA PRO A 727 -25.99 10.44 -9.32
C PRO A 727 -27.19 10.16 -10.24
N ASN A 728 -28.35 10.69 -9.86
CA ASN A 728 -29.60 10.55 -10.63
C ASN A 728 -29.51 11.29 -11.98
N PRO A 729 -30.03 10.69 -13.08
CA PRO A 729 -29.99 11.34 -14.39
C PRO A 729 -30.67 12.71 -14.43
N GLU A 730 -31.76 12.91 -13.67
CA GLU A 730 -32.45 14.20 -13.62
C GLU A 730 -31.57 15.29 -12.98
N THR A 731 -30.85 14.95 -11.90
CA THR A 731 -29.89 15.87 -11.25
C THR A 731 -28.73 16.23 -12.20
N LEU A 732 -28.21 15.23 -12.92
CA LEU A 732 -27.20 15.48 -13.95
C LEU A 732 -27.71 16.39 -15.07
N ALA A 733 -28.97 16.20 -15.49
CA ALA A 733 -29.60 17.07 -16.51
C ALA A 733 -29.74 18.52 -16.03
N ARG A 734 -30.22 18.72 -14.77
CA ARG A 734 -30.31 20.06 -14.16
C ARG A 734 -28.93 20.76 -14.10
N LEU A 735 -27.90 20.04 -13.65
CA LEU A 735 -26.53 20.58 -13.60
C LEU A 735 -25.98 20.90 -14.99
N LYS A 736 -26.20 20.05 -15.99
CA LYS A 736 -25.78 20.32 -17.38
C LYS A 736 -26.50 21.55 -17.96
N ALA A 737 -27.76 21.76 -17.61
CA ALA A 737 -28.54 22.91 -18.08
C ALA A 737 -27.99 24.26 -17.57
N THR A 738 -27.24 24.29 -16.45
CA THR A 738 -26.54 25.48 -15.97
C THR A 738 -25.24 25.76 -16.71
N GLY A 739 -24.76 24.86 -17.53
CA GLY A 739 -23.44 24.94 -18.19
C GLY A 739 -22.28 24.52 -17.28
N ALA A 740 -22.54 23.96 -16.10
CA ALA A 740 -21.51 23.52 -15.18
C ALA A 740 -20.65 22.37 -15.73
N ILE A 741 -19.34 22.45 -15.50
CA ILE A 741 -18.42 21.34 -15.77
C ILE A 741 -18.52 20.37 -14.59
N ILE A 742 -18.94 19.13 -14.87
CA ILE A 742 -19.20 18.12 -13.86
C ILE A 742 -18.00 17.19 -13.74
N PHE A 743 -17.55 16.95 -12.50
CA PHE A 743 -16.58 15.93 -12.11
C PHE A 743 -17.22 14.98 -11.10
N ARG A 744 -16.91 13.67 -11.22
CA ARG A 744 -17.55 12.63 -10.41
C ARG A 744 -16.51 11.64 -9.90
N THR A 745 -16.51 11.35 -8.58
CA THR A 745 -15.54 10.42 -8.01
C THR A 745 -15.69 8.99 -8.53
N ASP A 746 -16.89 8.53 -8.86
CA ASP A 746 -17.12 7.19 -9.42
C ASP A 746 -16.43 6.96 -10.77
N GLN A 747 -16.24 8.02 -11.56
CA GLN A 747 -15.59 8.01 -12.88
C GLN A 747 -14.14 8.48 -12.82
N ASP A 748 -13.90 9.57 -12.12
CA ASP A 748 -12.64 10.32 -12.11
C ASP A 748 -11.68 9.87 -10.99
N GLY A 749 -12.16 9.10 -10.00
CA GLY A 749 -11.43 8.85 -8.74
C GLY A 749 -11.29 10.14 -7.94
N GLN A 750 -10.19 10.27 -7.20
CA GLN A 750 -9.85 11.51 -6.48
C GLN A 750 -9.81 12.70 -7.42
N ILE A 751 -10.45 13.81 -7.00
CA ILE A 751 -10.49 15.07 -7.74
C ILE A 751 -9.78 16.14 -6.91
N ARG A 752 -8.83 16.85 -7.53
CA ARG A 752 -8.04 17.90 -6.88
C ARG A 752 -8.24 19.22 -7.59
N LEU A 753 -8.58 20.27 -6.81
CA LEU A 753 -8.63 21.63 -7.24
C LEU A 753 -7.49 22.40 -6.59
N ARG A 754 -6.68 23.05 -7.40
CA ARG A 754 -5.58 23.91 -6.96
C ARG A 754 -5.95 25.36 -7.23
N PHE A 755 -5.89 26.19 -6.18
CA PHE A 755 -6.19 27.62 -6.26
C PHE A 755 -4.86 28.38 -6.34
N THR A 756 -4.67 29.13 -7.44
CA THR A 756 -3.53 30.05 -7.60
C THR A 756 -4.09 31.46 -7.85
N THR A 757 -3.26 32.48 -7.78
CA THR A 757 -3.68 33.88 -8.02
C THR A 757 -4.22 34.13 -9.43
N GLU A 758 -3.82 33.29 -10.41
CA GLU A 758 -4.14 33.48 -11.81
C GLU A 758 -5.19 32.51 -12.35
N LYS A 759 -5.21 31.29 -11.82
CA LYS A 759 -6.05 30.21 -12.35
C LYS A 759 -6.51 29.23 -11.29
N LEU A 760 -7.61 28.56 -11.59
CA LEU A 760 -8.11 27.38 -10.91
C LEU A 760 -7.77 26.15 -11.79
N GLU A 761 -7.04 25.21 -11.24
CA GLU A 761 -6.66 23.98 -11.94
C GLU A 761 -7.39 22.79 -11.30
N VAL A 762 -8.09 22.00 -12.14
CA VAL A 762 -8.74 20.74 -11.73
C VAL A 762 -8.00 19.59 -12.34
N THR A 763 -7.62 18.61 -11.52
CA THR A 763 -6.97 17.36 -11.96
C THR A 763 -7.69 16.15 -11.36
N THR A 764 -7.69 15.03 -12.09
CA THR A 764 -8.36 13.80 -11.68
C THR A 764 -7.39 12.62 -11.70
N MET A 765 -7.61 11.66 -10.80
CA MET A 765 -6.68 10.55 -10.59
C MET A 765 -6.77 9.48 -11.69
N LEU A 766 -7.98 9.00 -12.00
CA LEU A 766 -8.20 7.90 -12.95
C LEU A 766 -8.19 8.36 -14.40
N THR A 767 -9.04 9.33 -14.73
CA THR A 767 -9.21 9.80 -16.11
C THR A 767 -8.09 10.74 -16.56
N LYS A 768 -7.24 11.19 -15.62
CA LYS A 768 -6.14 12.14 -15.86
C LYS A 768 -6.60 13.40 -16.59
N ARG A 769 -7.88 13.77 -16.41
CA ARG A 769 -8.43 15.03 -16.94
C ARG A 769 -7.72 16.19 -16.26
N LYS A 770 -7.29 17.13 -17.05
CA LYS A 770 -6.76 18.40 -16.59
C LYS A 770 -7.60 19.53 -17.17
N LYS A 771 -8.12 20.41 -16.33
CA LYS A 771 -8.89 21.58 -16.74
C LYS A 771 -8.36 22.81 -16.03
N GLU A 772 -8.00 23.81 -16.81
CA GLU A 772 -7.59 25.11 -16.31
C GLU A 772 -8.72 26.13 -16.59
N LEU A 773 -9.08 26.90 -15.58
CA LEU A 773 -10.08 27.94 -15.64
C LEU A 773 -9.43 29.24 -15.18
N LYS A 774 -9.52 30.30 -15.98
CA LYS A 774 -9.10 31.63 -15.54
C LYS A 774 -9.98 32.07 -14.36
N GLN A 775 -9.36 32.66 -13.35
CA GLN A 775 -10.06 33.23 -12.20
C GLN A 775 -10.88 34.47 -12.59
#